data_0d32879c1bfbcd907a9293ca3481a71e
#
_entry.id   0d32879c1bfbcd907a9293ca3481a71e
#
_cell.length_a   1.000
_cell.length_b   1.000
_cell.length_c   1.000
_cell.angle_alpha   90.00
_cell.angle_beta   90.00
_cell.angle_gamma   90.00
#
_symmetry.space_group_name_H-M   'P 1'
#
loop_
_entity.id
_entity.type
_entity.pdbx_description
1 polymer ?
#
loop_
_entity_poly.entity_id
_entity_poly.type
_entity_poly.pdbx_seq_one_letter_code
_entity_poly.pdbx_strand_id
1 'polypeptide(L)'
;MTDSFFLPPIAIGSSGAQNSATVIGLYGVSGVGKTLLLNRLRRELGDELFTYHEGSAVISGVVPGGLEAFQSLEKEEKNFWRKRAIESIRESSIKSGKTAIVTGHMILCSEKGTHEIVHTDSDLEVFSHILYLDEPADVVWSRRQQDTTKKRPDLSVKDISQWLEAEKSLLRQLCYDNCILFALVSPCKLDAITTLLVDFHKHDEVYNLNLATRKLDAALGYCRDHLPETFLVLDGDKTLAADDTGDMLWRTHLPSVTDNLTPLEAIFTSKLGYSYAAFRQVSLLYEEKFTNDEFERICSQVASSVRLYPEMLSLLRNIESKAHIGAVIVTCGLQQVWTSVLENSGLTRKFVVIGGGRHPDDCVVTPTVKAAIVDHLKETHCSYVWAFGDSPLDLDMLSRADEAIVVVGDLHTRSRSMETKLATVIERHKLHAHQLLLPSGVPSRLDTERLPAITLENLSRSINFEILHSSNTNAAKLLATPMRDASVYGPLLRGAHKRAGYYLSMTHVSTLLGLETTQIPHVQGYAIDGFQLRHEAKTIIIALMRGGEPMALGVSKAFPRAMFHHASCVADIAHEHLNGRATAILVDSVINTGRSVSEMIQHIRQINATLRIVVVAGVVQKQAVAARSPLCMLARKSNVGLVALRLSENKYTGRGTTDTGNRLFGTMHLA
;
A
#
# COMPACT_ATOMS: atom_id res chain seq x y z
N MET A 1 -28.72 -0.27 22.88
CA MET A 1 -27.47 -0.31 23.65
C MET A 1 -26.44 -0.87 22.71
N THR A 2 -25.72 0.01 22.04
CA THR A 2 -24.72 -0.29 21.00
C THR A 2 -23.36 0.09 21.60
N ASP A 3 -22.64 -0.91 22.10
CA ASP A 3 -21.26 -0.73 22.52
C ASP A 3 -20.35 -0.65 21.28
N SER A 4 -19.83 0.54 21.07
CA SER A 4 -18.79 0.81 20.08
C SER A 4 -17.45 0.32 20.63
N PHE A 5 -16.92 -0.77 20.09
CA PHE A 5 -15.55 -1.19 20.32
C PHE A 5 -14.59 -0.22 19.61
N PHE A 6 -14.06 0.73 20.35
CA PHE A 6 -12.84 1.45 19.98
C PHE A 6 -11.64 0.57 20.29
N LEU A 7 -10.95 0.10 19.26
CA LEU A 7 -9.61 -0.48 19.40
C LEU A 7 -8.62 0.66 19.70
N PRO A 8 -7.66 0.47 20.63
CA PRO A 8 -6.66 1.49 20.91
C PRO A 8 -5.69 1.67 19.73
N PRO A 9 -5.15 2.87 19.52
CA PRO A 9 -4.18 3.12 18.45
C PRO A 9 -2.90 2.31 18.68
N ILE A 10 -2.34 1.79 17.60
CA ILE A 10 -1.09 1.03 17.56
C ILE A 10 0.02 1.88 18.19
N ALA A 11 0.62 1.39 19.27
CA ALA A 11 1.78 1.99 19.88
C ALA A 11 3.00 1.73 18.97
N ILE A 12 3.27 2.64 18.07
CA ILE A 12 4.55 2.72 17.37
C ILE A 12 5.56 3.21 18.40
N GLY A 13 6.63 2.43 18.61
CA GLY A 13 7.67 2.72 19.57
C GLY A 13 8.14 4.17 19.44
N SER A 14 8.03 4.92 20.52
CA SER A 14 8.46 6.31 20.62
C SER A 14 9.97 6.42 20.52
N SER A 15 10.49 6.57 19.31
CA SER A 15 11.77 7.27 19.12
C SER A 15 11.44 8.77 19.06
N GLY A 16 11.63 9.45 20.18
CA GLY A 16 11.75 10.89 20.34
C GLY A 16 10.89 11.76 19.41
N ALA A 17 9.58 11.88 19.67
CA ALA A 17 8.84 13.04 19.22
C ALA A 17 9.39 14.25 20.02
N GLN A 18 10.41 14.91 19.46
CA GLN A 18 10.70 16.29 19.85
C GLN A 18 9.40 17.07 19.60
N ASN A 19 8.90 17.77 20.63
CA ASN A 19 7.85 18.78 20.53
C ASN A 19 8.35 19.90 19.60
N SER A 20 8.25 19.70 18.29
CA SER A 20 8.60 20.71 17.30
C SER A 20 7.41 21.67 17.19
N ALA A 21 7.64 22.92 17.61
CA ALA A 21 6.65 23.97 17.40
C ALA A 21 6.38 24.14 15.91
N THR A 22 5.12 24.15 15.51
CA THR A 22 4.74 24.57 14.16
C THR A 22 4.70 26.09 14.11
N VAL A 23 5.63 26.69 13.34
CA VAL A 23 5.69 28.15 13.13
C VAL A 23 5.53 28.42 11.64
N ILE A 24 4.51 29.19 11.29
CA ILE A 24 4.14 29.50 9.90
C ILE A 24 4.48 30.96 9.63
N GLY A 25 5.35 31.20 8.66
CA GLY A 25 5.66 32.54 8.17
C GLY A 25 4.63 33.04 7.15
N LEU A 26 4.09 34.22 7.34
CA LEU A 26 3.24 34.92 6.38
C LEU A 26 4.07 36.01 5.71
N TYR A 27 4.58 35.74 4.51
CA TYR A 27 5.55 36.56 3.81
C TYR A 27 4.96 37.29 2.59
N GLY A 28 5.69 38.23 2.05
CA GLY A 28 5.39 39.02 0.87
C GLY A 28 5.85 40.45 1.00
N VAL A 29 5.89 41.17 -0.10
CA VAL A 29 6.40 42.55 -0.17
C VAL A 29 5.62 43.51 0.73
N SER A 30 6.22 44.64 1.07
CA SER A 30 5.53 45.70 1.85
C SER A 30 4.37 46.29 1.06
N GLY A 31 3.17 46.29 1.64
CA GLY A 31 1.93 46.77 0.99
C GLY A 31 1.05 45.64 0.45
N VAL A 32 1.49 44.37 0.47
CA VAL A 32 0.69 43.24 -0.03
C VAL A 32 -0.54 42.92 0.83
N GLY A 33 -0.58 43.36 2.11
CA GLY A 33 -1.75 43.19 2.99
C GLY A 33 -1.60 42.17 4.13
N LYS A 34 -0.35 41.82 4.53
CA LYS A 34 -0.05 40.84 5.60
C LYS A 34 -0.79 41.08 6.91
N THR A 35 -0.68 42.30 7.45
CA THR A 35 -1.36 42.69 8.73
C THR A 35 -2.88 42.59 8.62
N LEU A 36 -3.46 42.99 7.48
CA LEU A 36 -4.89 42.88 7.26
C LEU A 36 -5.33 41.42 7.24
N LEU A 37 -4.58 40.57 6.53
CA LEU A 37 -4.85 39.14 6.48
C LEU A 37 -4.68 38.50 7.86
N LEU A 38 -3.59 38.80 8.59
CA LEU A 38 -3.38 38.26 9.94
C LEU A 38 -4.57 38.55 10.87
N ASN A 39 -5.12 39.77 10.81
CA ASN A 39 -6.28 40.16 11.61
C ASN A 39 -7.58 39.47 11.16
N ARG A 40 -7.73 39.15 9.87
CA ARG A 40 -8.85 38.35 9.37
C ARG A 40 -8.72 36.91 9.82
N LEU A 41 -7.56 36.30 9.70
CA LEU A 41 -7.27 34.93 10.13
C LEU A 41 -7.55 34.74 11.63
N ARG A 42 -7.16 35.72 12.48
CA ARG A 42 -7.48 35.69 13.92
C ARG A 42 -8.99 35.64 14.17
N ARG A 43 -9.81 36.37 13.39
CA ARG A 43 -11.26 36.37 13.54
C ARG A 43 -11.90 35.07 13.09
N GLU A 44 -11.37 34.45 12.02
CA GLU A 44 -11.92 33.22 11.44
C GLU A 44 -11.47 31.97 12.20
N LEU A 45 -10.20 31.87 12.57
CA LEU A 45 -9.63 30.66 13.19
C LEU A 45 -9.63 30.71 14.72
N GLY A 46 -9.83 31.91 15.33
CA GLY A 46 -9.78 32.09 16.78
C GLY A 46 -8.39 31.86 17.37
N ASP A 47 -8.30 31.87 18.72
CA ASP A 47 -7.07 31.75 19.47
C ASP A 47 -6.90 30.35 20.13
N GLU A 48 -7.71 29.35 19.79
CA GLU A 48 -7.62 28.03 20.42
C GLU A 48 -6.39 27.23 19.92
N LEU A 49 -6.22 27.14 18.61
CA LEU A 49 -5.16 26.36 17.96
C LEU A 49 -4.00 27.23 17.49
N PHE A 50 -4.21 28.54 17.33
CA PHE A 50 -3.27 29.44 16.70
C PHE A 50 -2.89 30.63 17.62
N THR A 51 -1.68 31.15 17.41
CA THR A 51 -1.24 32.45 17.92
C THR A 51 -0.81 33.33 16.74
N TYR A 52 -1.00 34.65 16.85
CA TYR A 52 -0.81 35.57 15.74
C TYR A 52 0.19 36.67 16.14
N HIS A 53 1.25 36.76 15.38
CA HIS A 53 2.39 37.64 15.69
C HIS A 53 2.69 38.56 14.51
N GLU A 54 2.64 39.88 14.74
CA GLU A 54 3.18 40.80 13.78
C GLU A 54 4.68 40.96 14.07
N GLY A 55 5.55 40.60 13.10
CA GLY A 55 7.01 40.55 13.33
C GLY A 55 7.60 41.86 13.84
N SER A 56 7.14 43.01 13.34
CA SER A 56 7.56 44.32 13.83
C SER A 56 7.16 44.59 15.28
N ALA A 57 5.99 44.12 15.70
CA ALA A 57 5.51 44.25 17.07
C ALA A 57 6.33 43.38 18.04
N VAL A 58 6.67 42.14 17.62
CA VAL A 58 7.52 41.24 18.41
C VAL A 58 8.90 41.81 18.58
N ILE A 59 9.53 42.32 17.50
CA ILE A 59 10.82 42.99 17.57
C ILE A 59 10.75 44.18 18.53
N SER A 60 9.72 45.02 18.44
CA SER A 60 9.50 46.14 19.34
C SER A 60 9.40 45.75 20.81
N GLY A 61 8.83 44.56 21.10
CA GLY A 61 8.70 44.03 22.46
C GLY A 61 9.98 43.47 23.07
N VAL A 62 10.91 42.99 22.25
CA VAL A 62 12.19 42.42 22.73
C VAL A 62 13.33 43.42 22.75
N VAL A 63 13.26 44.50 21.96
CA VAL A 63 14.30 45.49 21.85
C VAL A 63 14.13 46.61 22.90
N PRO A 64 15.13 46.90 23.75
CA PRO A 64 15.06 48.03 24.64
C PRO A 64 14.95 49.34 23.84
N GLY A 65 13.91 50.13 24.09
CA GLY A 65 13.58 51.34 23.32
C GLY A 65 12.72 51.14 22.10
N GLY A 66 12.25 49.92 21.86
CA GLY A 66 11.23 49.58 20.84
C GLY A 66 11.71 49.66 19.40
N LEU A 67 10.76 49.83 18.48
CA LEU A 67 11.03 49.78 17.04
C LEU A 67 11.91 50.92 16.52
N GLU A 68 11.78 52.10 17.11
CA GLU A 68 12.63 53.29 16.75
C GLU A 68 14.09 53.02 17.08
N ALA A 69 14.37 52.51 18.29
CA ALA A 69 15.72 52.10 18.67
C ALA A 69 16.24 50.99 17.73
N PHE A 70 15.44 50.00 17.41
CA PHE A 70 15.83 48.94 16.45
C PHE A 70 16.22 49.49 15.07
N GLN A 71 15.50 50.48 14.55
CA GLN A 71 15.76 51.04 13.23
C GLN A 71 17.12 51.72 13.16
N SER A 72 17.62 52.31 14.27
CA SER A 72 18.91 53.00 14.37
C SER A 72 20.12 52.08 14.59
N LEU A 73 19.89 50.76 14.87
CA LEU A 73 20.97 49.80 15.11
C LEU A 73 21.76 49.46 13.85
N GLU A 74 22.97 49.01 14.01
CA GLU A 74 23.77 48.42 12.94
C GLU A 74 23.22 47.05 12.52
N LYS A 75 23.62 46.56 11.33
CA LYS A 75 23.08 45.32 10.73
C LYS A 75 23.26 44.09 11.62
N GLU A 76 24.40 43.96 12.29
CA GLU A 76 24.71 42.84 13.18
C GLU A 76 23.81 42.83 14.41
N GLU A 77 23.59 43.98 15.02
CA GLU A 77 22.71 44.15 16.17
C GLU A 77 21.22 43.89 15.77
N LYS A 78 20.80 44.37 14.58
CA LYS A 78 19.50 44.10 14.03
C LYS A 78 19.28 42.59 13.86
N ASN A 79 20.28 41.86 13.36
CA ASN A 79 20.20 40.41 13.21
C ASN A 79 20.13 39.69 14.57
N PHE A 80 20.88 40.16 15.58
CA PHE A 80 20.78 39.63 16.94
C PHE A 80 19.34 39.73 17.50
N TRP A 81 18.72 40.90 17.36
CA TRP A 81 17.37 41.11 17.88
C TRP A 81 16.30 40.38 17.06
N ARG A 82 16.43 40.24 15.74
CA ARG A 82 15.59 39.40 14.91
C ARG A 82 15.63 37.95 15.36
N LYS A 83 16.83 37.42 15.60
CA LYS A 83 17.03 36.08 16.13
C LYS A 83 16.32 35.88 17.47
N ARG A 84 16.49 36.80 18.41
CA ARG A 84 15.81 36.76 19.73
C ARG A 84 14.27 36.80 19.59
N ALA A 85 13.77 37.60 18.67
CA ALA A 85 12.35 37.72 18.42
C ALA A 85 11.73 36.40 17.91
N ILE A 86 12.35 35.76 16.91
CA ILE A 86 11.82 34.49 16.37
C ILE A 86 11.97 33.32 17.35
N GLU A 87 13.06 33.27 18.12
CA GLU A 87 13.26 32.31 19.20
C GLU A 87 12.19 32.43 20.28
N SER A 88 11.81 33.65 20.69
CA SER A 88 10.75 33.88 21.67
C SER A 88 9.38 33.38 21.21
N ILE A 89 9.09 33.49 19.91
CA ILE A 89 7.87 32.93 19.30
C ILE A 89 7.87 31.40 19.34
N ARG A 90 9.02 30.78 18.97
CA ARG A 90 9.19 29.32 19.04
C ARG A 90 8.96 28.81 20.46
N GLU A 91 9.61 29.41 21.45
CA GLU A 91 9.45 29.05 22.87
C GLU A 91 7.99 29.16 23.33
N SER A 92 7.31 30.23 22.94
CA SER A 92 5.89 30.46 23.25
C SER A 92 5.01 29.41 22.58
N SER A 93 5.27 29.04 21.33
CA SER A 93 4.55 28.00 20.59
C SER A 93 4.72 26.63 21.23
N ILE A 94 5.96 26.23 21.59
CA ILE A 94 6.25 25.00 22.32
C ILE A 94 5.49 24.97 23.64
N LYS A 95 5.55 26.05 24.40
CA LYS A 95 4.93 26.15 25.75
C LYS A 95 3.41 26.08 25.71
N SER A 96 2.79 26.67 24.68
CA SER A 96 1.33 26.71 24.53
C SER A 96 0.75 25.52 23.77
N GLY A 97 1.56 24.76 23.00
CA GLY A 97 1.11 23.74 22.06
C GLY A 97 0.35 24.29 20.85
N LYS A 98 0.38 25.62 20.62
CA LYS A 98 -0.32 26.28 19.52
C LYS A 98 0.60 26.57 18.35
N THR A 99 0.05 26.54 17.14
CA THR A 99 0.76 26.98 15.94
C THR A 99 0.89 28.50 15.89
N ALA A 100 2.09 29.01 15.70
CA ALA A 100 2.33 30.43 15.58
C ALA A 100 2.27 30.89 14.12
N ILE A 101 1.50 31.94 13.82
CA ILE A 101 1.46 32.59 12.50
C ILE A 101 2.18 33.94 12.64
N VAL A 102 3.24 34.14 11.88
CA VAL A 102 4.17 35.26 12.02
C VAL A 102 4.29 36.02 10.71
N THR A 103 4.02 37.33 10.71
CA THR A 103 4.27 38.14 9.50
C THR A 103 5.75 38.52 9.41
N GLY A 104 6.31 38.36 8.20
CA GLY A 104 7.71 38.65 7.92
C GLY A 104 7.93 39.30 6.55
N HIS A 105 9.18 39.68 6.34
CA HIS A 105 9.72 40.13 5.06
C HIS A 105 11.03 39.39 4.81
N MET A 106 11.26 39.00 3.55
CA MET A 106 12.54 38.43 3.15
C MET A 106 13.45 39.46 2.56
N ILE A 107 12.91 40.36 1.75
CA ILE A 107 13.63 41.42 1.04
C ILE A 107 12.98 42.74 1.36
N LEU A 108 13.77 43.72 1.74
CA LEU A 108 13.38 45.14 1.78
C LEU A 108 13.91 45.86 0.54
N CYS A 109 13.06 46.64 -0.09
CA CYS A 109 13.45 47.46 -1.25
C CYS A 109 13.64 48.93 -0.82
N SER A 110 14.78 49.50 -1.15
CA SER A 110 15.10 50.90 -0.91
C SER A 110 14.53 51.84 -1.97
N GLU A 111 14.57 53.16 -1.77
CA GLU A 111 14.17 54.19 -2.77
C GLU A 111 14.98 54.10 -4.07
N LYS A 112 16.20 53.55 -4.02
CA LYS A 112 17.06 53.34 -5.20
C LYS A 112 16.83 52.00 -5.90
N GLY A 113 15.82 51.23 -5.49
CA GLY A 113 15.54 49.90 -6.07
C GLY A 113 16.54 48.82 -5.62
N THR A 114 17.40 49.09 -4.66
CA THR A 114 18.34 48.10 -4.10
C THR A 114 17.60 47.16 -3.14
N HIS A 115 17.91 45.86 -3.23
CA HIS A 115 17.30 44.81 -2.43
C HIS A 115 18.21 44.48 -1.23
N GLU A 116 17.67 44.57 -0.01
CA GLU A 116 18.33 44.12 1.21
C GLU A 116 17.67 42.86 1.73
N ILE A 117 18.46 41.77 1.84
CA ILE A 117 18.00 40.51 2.43
C ILE A 117 18.03 40.66 3.95
N VAL A 118 16.89 40.35 4.61
CA VAL A 118 16.72 40.63 6.05
C VAL A 118 16.41 39.39 6.90
N HIS A 119 16.42 38.17 6.32
CA HIS A 119 16.29 36.95 7.11
C HIS A 119 17.57 36.64 7.91
N THR A 120 17.41 35.82 8.95
CA THR A 120 18.51 35.23 9.73
C THR A 120 18.50 33.72 9.62
N ASP A 121 19.62 33.05 9.94
CA ASP A 121 19.69 31.59 9.97
C ASP A 121 18.63 30.99 10.94
N SER A 122 18.36 31.70 12.05
CA SER A 122 17.33 31.26 13.00
C SER A 122 15.91 31.30 12.43
N ASP A 123 15.60 32.17 11.48
CA ASP A 123 14.33 32.17 10.78
C ASP A 123 14.17 30.83 10.01
N LEU A 124 15.23 30.39 9.33
CA LEU A 124 15.26 29.15 8.54
C LEU A 124 15.22 27.89 9.41
N GLU A 125 15.67 27.96 10.67
CA GLU A 125 15.62 26.85 11.64
C GLU A 125 14.26 26.76 12.36
N VAL A 126 13.52 27.87 12.46
CA VAL A 126 12.26 27.93 13.23
C VAL A 126 11.03 27.75 12.37
N PHE A 127 11.01 28.31 11.17
CA PHE A 127 9.85 28.14 10.30
C PHE A 127 9.72 26.72 9.76
N SER A 128 8.54 26.13 9.94
CA SER A 128 8.16 24.86 9.32
C SER A 128 7.46 25.06 7.96
N HIS A 129 6.76 26.17 7.83
CA HIS A 129 5.97 26.52 6.64
C HIS A 129 6.08 28.01 6.35
N ILE A 130 6.05 28.36 5.06
CA ILE A 130 5.95 29.75 4.61
C ILE A 130 4.81 29.88 3.62
N LEU A 131 3.86 30.77 3.93
CA LEU A 131 2.83 31.24 3.03
C LEU A 131 3.28 32.56 2.41
N TYR A 132 3.48 32.60 1.11
CA TYR A 132 3.80 33.81 0.39
C TYR A 132 2.56 34.41 -0.24
N LEU A 133 2.27 35.66 0.10
CA LEU A 133 1.15 36.41 -0.47
C LEU A 133 1.49 36.89 -1.87
N ASP A 134 0.90 36.27 -2.88
CA ASP A 134 1.07 36.61 -4.28
C ASP A 134 -0.09 37.49 -4.75
N GLU A 135 0.20 38.77 -5.00
CA GLU A 135 -0.75 39.76 -5.51
C GLU A 135 -0.17 40.45 -6.73
N PRO A 136 -0.99 40.86 -7.70
CA PRO A 136 -0.53 41.65 -8.83
C PRO A 136 0.16 42.96 -8.41
N ALA A 137 1.21 43.33 -9.13
CA ALA A 137 2.05 44.50 -8.78
C ALA A 137 1.27 45.82 -8.79
N ASP A 138 0.30 45.99 -9.66
CA ASP A 138 -0.62 47.13 -9.74
C ASP A 138 -1.54 47.25 -8.51
N VAL A 139 -2.00 46.13 -7.98
CA VAL A 139 -2.80 46.05 -6.75
C VAL A 139 -1.94 46.47 -5.54
N VAL A 140 -0.72 45.94 -5.46
CA VAL A 140 0.23 46.30 -4.39
C VAL A 140 0.57 47.78 -4.47
N TRP A 141 0.83 48.30 -5.68
CA TRP A 141 1.11 49.72 -5.92
C TRP A 141 -0.05 50.59 -5.46
N SER A 142 -1.29 50.30 -5.87
CA SER A 142 -2.48 51.04 -5.47
C SER A 142 -2.69 51.07 -3.95
N ARG A 143 -2.52 49.93 -3.27
CA ARG A 143 -2.60 49.85 -1.81
C ARG A 143 -1.50 50.70 -1.13
N ARG A 144 -0.29 50.75 -1.68
CA ARG A 144 0.83 51.57 -1.16
C ARG A 144 0.56 53.05 -1.28
N GLN A 145 -0.08 53.52 -2.37
CA GLN A 145 -0.47 54.91 -2.57
C GLN A 145 -1.60 55.36 -1.62
N GLN A 146 -2.50 54.43 -1.29
CA GLN A 146 -3.63 54.73 -0.38
C GLN A 146 -3.24 54.69 1.09
N ASP A 147 -2.17 54.00 1.46
CA ASP A 147 -1.75 53.87 2.86
C ASP A 147 -0.78 55.01 3.27
N THR A 148 -1.34 56.04 3.86
CA THR A 148 -0.61 57.20 4.39
C THR A 148 -0.02 56.98 5.79
N THR A 149 -0.30 55.84 6.43
CA THR A 149 0.15 55.58 7.82
C THR A 149 1.60 55.14 7.91
N LYS A 150 2.18 54.59 6.84
CA LYS A 150 3.57 54.12 6.80
C LYS A 150 4.36 54.86 5.73
N LYS A 151 5.51 55.44 6.10
CA LYS A 151 6.46 55.96 5.12
C LYS A 151 7.04 54.79 4.32
N ARG A 152 6.84 54.79 3.01
CA ARG A 152 7.38 53.78 2.10
C ARG A 152 8.12 54.43 0.95
N PRO A 153 9.15 53.78 0.39
CA PRO A 153 9.77 54.23 -0.86
C PRO A 153 8.72 54.32 -1.97
N ASP A 154 8.81 55.37 -2.80
CA ASP A 154 8.00 55.52 -3.98
C ASP A 154 8.59 54.63 -5.09
N LEU A 155 7.86 53.57 -5.50
CA LEU A 155 8.27 52.59 -6.47
C LEU A 155 7.28 52.53 -7.63
N SER A 156 7.77 52.34 -8.84
CA SER A 156 6.91 52.07 -9.99
C SER A 156 6.31 50.66 -9.91
N VAL A 157 5.22 50.42 -10.65
CA VAL A 157 4.62 49.10 -10.79
C VAL A 157 5.65 48.06 -11.30
N LYS A 158 6.56 48.49 -12.20
CA LYS A 158 7.65 47.66 -12.71
C LYS A 158 8.65 47.26 -11.61
N ASP A 159 9.05 48.20 -10.75
CA ASP A 159 9.96 47.89 -9.64
C ASP A 159 9.32 46.95 -8.64
N ILE A 160 8.04 47.13 -8.35
CA ILE A 160 7.27 46.21 -7.49
C ILE A 160 7.16 44.84 -8.11
N SER A 161 6.94 44.72 -9.42
CA SER A 161 6.89 43.43 -10.13
C SER A 161 8.25 42.69 -10.03
N GLN A 162 9.33 43.38 -10.25
CA GLN A 162 10.68 42.81 -10.10
C GLN A 162 10.97 42.37 -8.67
N TRP A 163 10.57 43.19 -7.69
CA TRP A 163 10.72 42.85 -6.26
C TRP A 163 9.91 41.59 -5.89
N LEU A 164 8.65 41.50 -6.30
CA LEU A 164 7.78 40.31 -6.08
C LEU A 164 8.46 39.05 -6.63
N GLU A 165 8.91 39.05 -7.87
CA GLU A 165 9.56 37.89 -8.50
C GLU A 165 10.90 37.53 -7.82
N ALA A 166 11.71 38.51 -7.47
CA ALA A 166 12.97 38.28 -6.76
C ALA A 166 12.75 37.68 -5.35
N GLU A 167 11.81 38.24 -4.58
CA GLU A 167 11.49 37.73 -3.23
C GLU A 167 10.90 36.33 -3.29
N LYS A 168 9.94 36.08 -4.21
CA LYS A 168 9.28 34.78 -4.41
C LYS A 168 10.28 33.69 -4.77
N SER A 169 11.15 33.95 -5.74
CA SER A 169 12.15 32.98 -6.22
C SER A 169 13.19 32.67 -5.15
N LEU A 170 13.72 33.67 -4.49
CA LEU A 170 14.72 33.51 -3.39
C LEU A 170 14.13 32.71 -2.23
N LEU A 171 12.91 33.08 -1.81
CA LEU A 171 12.27 32.47 -0.65
C LEU A 171 11.93 30.99 -0.91
N ARG A 172 11.45 30.68 -2.14
CA ARG A 172 11.19 29.31 -2.56
C ARG A 172 12.45 28.44 -2.50
N GLN A 173 13.57 28.94 -3.05
CA GLN A 173 14.85 28.23 -3.01
C GLN A 173 15.32 27.99 -1.58
N LEU A 174 15.29 29.02 -0.74
CA LEU A 174 15.68 28.91 0.67
C LEU A 174 14.80 27.91 1.44
N CYS A 175 13.50 27.87 1.15
CA CYS A 175 12.59 26.91 1.76
C CYS A 175 12.96 25.48 1.38
N TYR A 176 13.24 25.20 0.10
CA TYR A 176 13.65 23.86 -0.36
C TYR A 176 15.00 23.44 0.24
N ASP A 177 15.94 24.38 0.36
CA ASP A 177 17.26 24.12 0.94
C ASP A 177 17.25 23.92 2.46
N ASN A 178 16.16 24.31 3.14
CA ASN A 178 16.03 24.20 4.60
C ASN A 178 14.84 23.32 5.04
N CYS A 179 14.27 22.54 4.13
CA CYS A 179 13.13 21.64 4.39
C CYS A 179 11.88 22.34 4.95
N ILE A 180 11.65 23.60 4.54
CA ILE A 180 10.46 24.39 4.88
C ILE A 180 9.44 24.22 3.76
N LEU A 181 8.18 23.96 4.11
CA LEU A 181 7.11 23.91 3.11
C LEU A 181 6.74 25.32 2.62
N PHE A 182 6.66 25.51 1.32
CA PHE A 182 6.39 26.77 0.67
C PHE A 182 5.10 26.74 -0.14
N ALA A 183 4.20 27.69 0.11
CA ALA A 183 2.95 27.81 -0.65
C ALA A 183 2.71 29.25 -1.10
N LEU A 184 2.30 29.43 -2.37
CA LEU A 184 1.80 30.71 -2.87
C LEU A 184 0.30 30.78 -2.58
N VAL A 185 -0.15 31.90 -2.01
CA VAL A 185 -1.56 32.13 -1.68
C VAL A 185 -2.00 33.53 -2.12
N SER A 186 -3.22 33.64 -2.63
CA SER A 186 -3.83 34.93 -2.90
C SER A 186 -4.61 35.42 -1.68
N PRO A 187 -4.36 36.63 -1.15
CA PRO A 187 -5.08 37.19 -0.01
C PRO A 187 -6.60 37.28 -0.19
N CYS A 188 -7.08 37.21 -1.42
CA CYS A 188 -8.50 37.22 -1.73
C CYS A 188 -9.20 35.88 -1.44
N LYS A 189 -8.43 34.75 -1.36
CA LYS A 189 -8.97 33.40 -1.13
C LYS A 189 -8.85 33.00 0.34
N LEU A 190 -9.57 33.69 1.22
CA LEU A 190 -9.46 33.50 2.68
C LEU A 190 -9.77 32.05 3.09
N ASP A 191 -10.85 31.46 2.55
CA ASP A 191 -11.26 30.07 2.86
C ASP A 191 -10.16 29.04 2.52
N ALA A 192 -9.49 29.22 1.38
CA ALA A 192 -8.38 28.34 1.00
C ALA A 192 -7.18 28.50 1.95
N ILE A 193 -6.89 29.73 2.40
CA ILE A 193 -5.82 29.99 3.35
C ILE A 193 -6.15 29.41 4.72
N THR A 194 -7.36 29.55 5.21
CA THR A 194 -7.79 28.97 6.50
C THR A 194 -7.72 27.46 6.49
N THR A 195 -8.20 26.83 5.41
CA THR A 195 -8.09 25.38 5.21
C THR A 195 -6.64 24.92 5.23
N LEU A 196 -5.76 25.60 4.50
CA LEU A 196 -4.34 25.28 4.44
C LEU A 196 -3.62 25.45 5.80
N LEU A 197 -3.96 26.49 6.57
CA LEU A 197 -3.42 26.68 7.92
C LEU A 197 -3.86 25.61 8.90
N VAL A 198 -5.10 25.18 8.84
CA VAL A 198 -5.63 24.05 9.64
C VAL A 198 -4.94 22.75 9.25
N ASP A 199 -4.71 22.53 7.95
CA ASP A 199 -3.93 21.40 7.46
C ASP A 199 -2.49 21.42 7.99
N PHE A 200 -1.79 22.54 7.90
CA PHE A 200 -0.43 22.69 8.43
C PHE A 200 -0.33 22.48 9.95
N HIS A 201 -1.40 22.78 10.68
CA HIS A 201 -1.47 22.51 12.12
C HIS A 201 -1.63 21.01 12.43
N LYS A 202 -2.42 20.28 11.63
CA LYS A 202 -2.81 18.90 11.92
C LYS A 202 -1.94 17.86 11.23
N HIS A 203 -1.44 18.16 10.04
CA HIS A 203 -0.92 17.20 9.09
C HIS A 203 0.60 17.02 9.24
N ASP A 204 0.99 16.21 10.21
CA ASP A 204 2.35 15.68 10.32
C ASP A 204 2.45 14.28 9.65
N GLU A 205 3.64 13.67 9.69
CA GLU A 205 3.89 12.36 9.09
C GLU A 205 3.06 11.25 9.76
N VAL A 206 2.82 11.34 11.07
CA VAL A 206 2.00 10.37 11.84
C VAL A 206 0.52 10.49 11.44
N TYR A 207 0.01 11.72 11.35
CA TYR A 207 -1.35 11.96 10.88
C TYR A 207 -1.55 11.44 9.46
N ASN A 208 -0.60 11.71 8.55
CA ASN A 208 -0.60 11.24 7.17
C ASN A 208 -0.66 9.70 7.09
N LEU A 209 0.11 9.02 7.92
CA LEU A 209 0.12 7.56 8.00
C LEU A 209 -1.23 7.00 8.44
N ASN A 210 -1.80 7.58 9.51
CA ASN A 210 -3.13 7.20 9.99
C ASN A 210 -4.25 7.52 8.98
N LEU A 211 -4.10 8.56 8.19
CA LEU A 211 -5.03 8.92 7.13
C LEU A 211 -4.99 7.88 6.00
N ALA A 212 -3.79 7.45 5.58
CA ALA A 212 -3.62 6.45 4.55
C ALA A 212 -4.24 5.09 4.94
N THR A 213 -4.02 4.63 6.19
CA THR A 213 -4.62 3.39 6.69
C THR A 213 -6.14 3.48 6.82
N ARG A 214 -6.68 4.61 7.30
CA ARG A 214 -8.14 4.84 7.33
C ARG A 214 -8.77 4.87 5.94
N LYS A 215 -8.10 5.45 4.94
CA LYS A 215 -8.55 5.42 3.54
C LYS A 215 -8.59 3.98 3.01
N LEU A 216 -7.59 3.17 3.35
CA LEU A 216 -7.59 1.75 3.01
C LEU A 216 -8.80 1.03 3.62
N ASP A 217 -9.03 1.18 4.94
CA ASP A 217 -10.14 0.53 5.63
C ASP A 217 -11.50 0.96 5.09
N ALA A 218 -11.67 2.26 4.80
CA ALA A 218 -12.88 2.78 4.19
C ALA A 218 -13.12 2.19 2.80
N ALA A 219 -12.05 2.08 1.99
CA ALA A 219 -12.13 1.49 0.67
C ALA A 219 -12.39 -0.03 0.72
N LEU A 220 -11.86 -0.75 1.72
CA LEU A 220 -12.12 -2.18 1.94
C LEU A 220 -13.49 -2.45 2.59
N GLY A 221 -14.16 -1.44 3.09
CA GLY A 221 -15.48 -1.56 3.76
C GLY A 221 -16.59 -2.19 2.90
N TYR A 222 -16.42 -2.27 1.57
CA TYR A 222 -17.33 -3.01 0.69
C TYR A 222 -17.21 -4.54 0.84
N CYS A 223 -16.10 -5.03 1.41
CA CYS A 223 -15.85 -6.46 1.64
C CYS A 223 -16.29 -6.93 3.04
N ARG A 224 -17.22 -6.23 3.72
CA ARG A 224 -17.59 -6.45 5.13
C ARG A 224 -17.90 -7.90 5.51
N ASP A 225 -18.44 -8.69 4.59
CA ASP A 225 -18.82 -10.09 4.87
C ASP A 225 -17.68 -11.09 4.65
N HIS A 226 -16.72 -10.80 3.75
CA HIS A 226 -15.57 -11.65 3.45
C HIS A 226 -14.39 -10.84 2.93
N LEU A 227 -13.50 -10.43 3.83
CA LEU A 227 -12.23 -9.82 3.45
C LEU A 227 -11.36 -10.81 2.66
N PRO A 228 -10.70 -10.39 1.59
CA PRO A 228 -9.78 -11.23 0.84
C PRO A 228 -8.67 -11.81 1.73
N GLU A 229 -8.42 -13.12 1.58
CA GLU A 229 -7.34 -13.81 2.31
C GLU A 229 -5.94 -13.42 1.81
N THR A 230 -5.86 -12.97 0.55
CA THR A 230 -4.62 -12.58 -0.12
C THR A 230 -4.79 -11.18 -0.71
N PHE A 231 -3.79 -10.32 -0.50
CA PHE A 231 -3.72 -9.01 -1.14
C PHE A 231 -2.45 -8.87 -1.98
N LEU A 232 -2.62 -8.22 -3.14
CA LEU A 232 -1.52 -7.69 -3.92
C LEU A 232 -1.42 -6.20 -3.63
N VAL A 233 -0.26 -5.75 -3.16
CA VAL A 233 0.08 -4.34 -2.99
C VAL A 233 1.05 -3.99 -4.11
N LEU A 234 0.61 -3.14 -5.02
CA LEU A 234 1.32 -2.85 -6.27
C LEU A 234 1.67 -1.36 -6.32
N ASP A 235 2.92 -1.05 -6.61
CA ASP A 235 3.27 0.29 -7.04
C ASP A 235 2.68 0.58 -8.44
N GLY A 236 2.54 1.86 -8.78
CA GLY A 236 1.98 2.30 -10.04
C GLY A 236 3.03 2.44 -11.14
N ASP A 237 3.74 3.58 -11.09
CA ASP A 237 4.72 4.02 -12.08
C ASP A 237 5.85 2.99 -12.22
N LYS A 238 6.22 2.63 -13.45
CA LYS A 238 7.28 1.65 -13.78
C LYS A 238 7.06 0.23 -13.22
N THR A 239 5.95 0.01 -12.52
CA THR A 239 5.54 -1.30 -11.99
C THR A 239 4.32 -1.86 -12.76
N LEU A 240 3.22 -1.12 -12.85
CA LEU A 240 2.04 -1.50 -13.63
C LEU A 240 2.15 -1.09 -15.11
N ALA A 241 2.85 0.00 -15.40
CA ALA A 241 3.13 0.54 -16.73
C ALA A 241 4.60 0.91 -16.82
N ALA A 242 5.11 1.11 -18.04
CA ALA A 242 6.48 1.60 -18.24
C ALA A 242 6.66 3.08 -17.90
N ASP A 243 5.55 3.80 -17.86
CA ASP A 243 5.48 5.25 -17.76
C ASP A 243 5.70 5.75 -16.32
N ASP A 244 6.12 7.01 -16.21
CA ASP A 244 6.17 7.82 -14.99
C ASP A 244 5.09 8.90 -15.13
N THR A 245 3.97 8.70 -14.43
CA THR A 245 2.79 9.54 -14.59
C THR A 245 3.00 10.96 -14.06
N GLY A 246 3.87 11.13 -13.07
CA GLY A 246 4.24 12.45 -12.55
C GLY A 246 5.04 13.26 -13.59
N ASP A 247 6.03 12.66 -14.23
CA ASP A 247 6.81 13.30 -15.29
C ASP A 247 5.93 13.62 -16.51
N MET A 248 5.08 12.67 -16.91
CA MET A 248 4.13 12.89 -18.03
C MET A 248 3.19 14.06 -17.77
N LEU A 249 2.69 14.26 -16.55
CA LEU A 249 1.80 15.37 -16.22
C LEU A 249 2.51 16.71 -16.45
N TRP A 250 3.71 16.86 -15.93
CA TRP A 250 4.45 18.12 -16.05
C TRP A 250 4.91 18.40 -17.49
N ARG A 251 5.33 17.39 -18.26
CA ARG A 251 5.66 17.55 -19.68
C ARG A 251 4.44 17.89 -20.54
N THR A 252 3.27 17.37 -20.18
CA THR A 252 2.00 17.72 -20.85
C THR A 252 1.59 19.16 -20.55
N HIS A 253 1.82 19.64 -19.33
CA HIS A 253 1.49 21.02 -18.94
C HIS A 253 2.50 22.04 -19.48
N LEU A 254 3.78 21.69 -19.51
CA LEU A 254 4.90 22.55 -19.92
C LEU A 254 5.66 21.95 -21.13
N PRO A 255 5.06 21.89 -22.31
CA PRO A 255 5.67 21.22 -23.48
C PRO A 255 6.95 21.92 -24.00
N SER A 256 7.21 23.17 -23.59
CA SER A 256 8.42 23.94 -23.97
C SER A 256 9.65 23.68 -23.08
N VAL A 257 9.51 22.90 -22.01
CA VAL A 257 10.64 22.54 -21.12
C VAL A 257 11.35 21.32 -21.67
N THR A 258 12.19 21.51 -22.67
CA THR A 258 12.95 20.42 -23.31
C THR A 258 14.27 20.10 -22.60
N ASP A 259 14.87 21.09 -21.92
CA ASP A 259 16.23 20.96 -21.34
C ASP A 259 16.33 21.37 -19.85
N ASN A 260 15.25 21.83 -19.21
CA ASN A 260 15.24 22.21 -17.81
C ASN A 260 14.58 21.10 -16.94
N LEU A 261 15.06 20.98 -15.72
CA LEU A 261 14.46 20.12 -14.69
C LEU A 261 12.97 20.42 -14.56
N THR A 262 12.16 19.38 -14.54
CA THR A 262 10.73 19.53 -14.19
C THR A 262 10.60 20.06 -12.75
N PRO A 263 9.48 20.70 -12.41
CA PRO A 263 9.27 21.16 -11.03
C PRO A 263 9.34 20.02 -9.98
N LEU A 264 8.97 18.77 -10.36
CA LEU A 264 9.15 17.61 -9.49
C LEU A 264 10.64 17.27 -9.30
N GLU A 265 11.41 17.23 -10.38
CA GLU A 265 12.84 16.97 -10.29
C GLU A 265 13.55 18.02 -9.43
N ALA A 266 13.16 19.30 -9.55
CA ALA A 266 13.71 20.36 -8.71
C ALA A 266 13.45 20.13 -7.21
N ILE A 267 12.27 19.63 -6.83
CA ILE A 267 11.94 19.29 -5.44
C ILE A 267 12.74 18.07 -4.97
N PHE A 268 12.72 16.97 -5.73
CA PHE A 268 13.32 15.70 -5.31
C PHE A 268 14.86 15.71 -5.39
N THR A 269 15.47 16.60 -6.16
CA THR A 269 16.93 16.80 -6.20
C THR A 269 17.42 17.82 -5.17
N SER A 270 16.53 18.59 -4.54
CA SER A 270 16.86 19.49 -3.43
C SER A 270 17.21 18.71 -2.15
N LYS A 271 17.52 19.42 -1.05
CA LYS A 271 17.71 18.79 0.26
C LYS A 271 16.45 18.09 0.81
N LEU A 272 15.28 18.40 0.28
CA LEU A 272 14.04 17.68 0.60
C LEU A 272 14.12 16.19 0.25
N GLY A 273 14.80 15.83 -0.84
CA GLY A 273 14.91 14.45 -1.30
C GLY A 273 13.56 13.79 -1.48
N TYR A 274 13.45 12.50 -1.12
CA TYR A 274 12.19 11.75 -1.14
C TYR A 274 11.57 11.65 0.27
N SER A 275 11.56 12.77 1.01
CA SER A 275 10.98 12.87 2.35
C SER A 275 9.47 13.12 2.30
N TYR A 276 8.82 12.95 3.46
CA TYR A 276 7.42 13.37 3.64
C TYR A 276 7.18 14.83 3.22
N ALA A 277 8.09 15.73 3.63
CA ALA A 277 8.03 17.16 3.27
C ALA A 277 8.10 17.38 1.75
N ALA A 278 8.92 16.60 1.02
CA ALA A 278 8.98 16.71 -0.44
C ALA A 278 7.63 16.34 -1.10
N PHE A 279 7.00 15.24 -0.70
CA PHE A 279 5.70 14.85 -1.25
C PHE A 279 4.58 15.85 -0.88
N ARG A 280 4.62 16.42 0.32
CA ARG A 280 3.71 17.53 0.71
C ARG A 280 3.96 18.77 -0.15
N GLN A 281 5.22 19.11 -0.41
CA GLN A 281 5.57 20.22 -1.30
C GLN A 281 5.04 20.01 -2.72
N VAL A 282 5.05 18.78 -3.22
CA VAL A 282 4.46 18.44 -4.52
C VAL A 282 2.96 18.71 -4.54
N SER A 283 2.23 18.33 -3.47
CA SER A 283 0.78 18.64 -3.37
C SER A 283 0.51 20.14 -3.39
N LEU A 284 1.29 20.93 -2.65
CA LEU A 284 1.20 22.41 -2.66
C LEU A 284 1.52 23.01 -4.04
N LEU A 285 2.46 22.40 -4.76
CA LEU A 285 2.81 22.83 -6.11
C LEU A 285 1.67 22.57 -7.10
N TYR A 286 0.94 21.45 -6.97
CA TYR A 286 -0.26 21.22 -7.79
C TYR A 286 -1.36 22.25 -7.50
N GLU A 287 -1.56 22.63 -6.23
CA GLU A 287 -2.51 23.69 -5.85
C GLU A 287 -2.11 25.06 -6.43
N GLU A 288 -0.80 25.33 -6.49
CA GLU A 288 -0.29 26.58 -7.06
C GLU A 288 -0.51 26.66 -8.58
N LYS A 289 -0.32 25.56 -9.29
CA LYS A 289 -0.20 25.58 -10.76
C LYS A 289 -1.51 25.30 -11.49
N PHE A 290 -2.46 24.65 -10.86
CA PHE A 290 -3.66 24.19 -11.54
C PHE A 290 -4.94 24.66 -10.87
N THR A 291 -5.94 25.03 -11.65
CA THR A 291 -7.34 25.04 -11.23
C THR A 291 -7.89 23.61 -11.15
N ASN A 292 -9.05 23.41 -10.51
CA ASN A 292 -9.67 22.08 -10.41
C ASN A 292 -9.91 21.47 -11.79
N ASP A 293 -10.56 22.23 -12.68
CA ASP A 293 -10.91 21.76 -14.03
C ASP A 293 -9.67 21.44 -14.88
N GLU A 294 -8.61 22.26 -14.78
CA GLU A 294 -7.36 22.02 -15.48
C GLU A 294 -6.67 20.75 -14.97
N PHE A 295 -6.64 20.56 -13.66
CA PHE A 295 -6.01 19.41 -13.06
C PHE A 295 -6.73 18.11 -13.45
N GLU A 296 -8.06 18.07 -13.36
CA GLU A 296 -8.88 16.95 -13.81
C GLU A 296 -8.66 16.63 -15.29
N ARG A 297 -8.65 17.67 -16.13
CA ARG A 297 -8.44 17.51 -17.57
C ARG A 297 -7.05 16.92 -17.86
N ILE A 298 -5.99 17.41 -17.23
CA ILE A 298 -4.63 16.93 -17.45
C ILE A 298 -4.46 15.51 -16.91
N CYS A 299 -4.99 15.19 -15.72
CA CYS A 299 -4.99 13.84 -15.17
C CYS A 299 -5.67 12.84 -16.13
N SER A 300 -6.82 13.21 -16.69
CA SER A 300 -7.53 12.39 -17.67
C SER A 300 -6.73 12.21 -18.96
N GLN A 301 -6.07 13.26 -19.44
CA GLN A 301 -5.21 13.21 -20.62
C GLN A 301 -3.99 12.29 -20.41
N VAL A 302 -3.31 12.40 -19.28
CA VAL A 302 -2.21 11.52 -18.90
C VAL A 302 -2.69 10.08 -18.80
N ALA A 303 -3.79 9.83 -18.07
CA ALA A 303 -4.35 8.50 -17.90
C ALA A 303 -4.73 7.83 -19.23
N SER A 304 -5.21 8.60 -20.22
CA SER A 304 -5.54 8.05 -21.55
C SER A 304 -4.30 7.65 -22.36
N SER A 305 -3.14 8.18 -22.02
CA SER A 305 -1.85 7.89 -22.70
C SER A 305 -1.12 6.71 -22.09
N VAL A 306 -1.31 6.44 -20.77
CA VAL A 306 -0.67 5.33 -20.06
C VAL A 306 -1.16 3.99 -20.58
N ARG A 307 -0.24 3.04 -20.75
CA ARG A 307 -0.55 1.66 -21.15
C ARG A 307 0.04 0.69 -20.12
N LEU A 308 -0.85 -0.08 -19.48
CA LEU A 308 -0.41 -1.14 -18.59
C LEU A 308 0.40 -2.19 -19.34
N TYR A 309 1.40 -2.76 -18.70
CA TYR A 309 2.05 -3.94 -19.23
C TYR A 309 1.00 -5.04 -19.51
N PRO A 310 1.01 -5.67 -20.69
CA PRO A 310 0.03 -6.72 -21.03
C PRO A 310 -0.04 -7.83 -20.00
N GLU A 311 1.11 -8.17 -19.42
CA GLU A 311 1.26 -9.19 -18.38
C GLU A 311 0.57 -8.75 -17.08
N MET A 312 0.76 -7.50 -16.66
CA MET A 312 0.11 -6.96 -15.46
C MET A 312 -1.40 -6.81 -15.65
N LEU A 313 -1.83 -6.36 -16.82
CA LEU A 313 -3.26 -6.32 -17.17
C LEU A 313 -3.89 -7.72 -17.11
N SER A 314 -3.21 -8.74 -17.64
CA SER A 314 -3.67 -10.13 -17.58
C SER A 314 -3.76 -10.62 -16.13
N LEU A 315 -2.77 -10.31 -15.29
CA LEU A 315 -2.77 -10.62 -13.86
C LEU A 315 -3.97 -9.97 -13.15
N LEU A 316 -4.17 -8.67 -13.33
CA LEU A 316 -5.26 -7.91 -12.71
C LEU A 316 -6.64 -8.44 -13.12
N ARG A 317 -6.86 -8.74 -14.40
CA ARG A 317 -8.10 -9.34 -14.89
C ARG A 317 -8.37 -10.73 -14.29
N ASN A 318 -7.32 -11.54 -14.12
CA ASN A 318 -7.45 -12.84 -13.46
C ASN A 318 -7.88 -12.67 -11.99
N ILE A 319 -7.28 -11.71 -11.27
CA ILE A 319 -7.61 -11.41 -9.87
C ILE A 319 -9.05 -10.88 -9.74
N GLU A 320 -9.51 -10.05 -10.68
CA GLU A 320 -10.84 -9.43 -10.61
C GLU A 320 -11.97 -10.46 -10.47
N SER A 321 -11.80 -11.64 -11.05
CA SER A 321 -12.76 -12.74 -10.96
C SER A 321 -12.70 -13.53 -9.63
N LYS A 322 -11.70 -13.29 -8.76
CA LYS A 322 -11.42 -14.09 -7.56
C LYS A 322 -11.88 -13.38 -6.28
N ALA A 323 -12.82 -13.93 -5.53
CA ALA A 323 -13.32 -13.33 -4.30
C ALA A 323 -12.30 -13.32 -3.15
N HIS A 324 -11.39 -14.29 -3.10
CA HIS A 324 -10.38 -14.44 -2.05
C HIS A 324 -9.12 -13.60 -2.26
N ILE A 325 -9.01 -12.85 -3.36
CA ILE A 325 -7.85 -12.01 -3.68
C ILE A 325 -8.31 -10.56 -3.83
N GLY A 326 -7.66 -9.66 -3.11
CA GLY A 326 -7.78 -8.20 -3.25
C GLY A 326 -6.51 -7.61 -3.88
N ALA A 327 -6.62 -6.39 -4.40
CA ALA A 327 -5.45 -5.65 -4.83
C ALA A 327 -5.56 -4.17 -4.45
N VAL A 328 -4.42 -3.62 -4.02
CA VAL A 328 -4.26 -2.21 -3.64
C VAL A 328 -3.11 -1.64 -4.45
N ILE A 329 -3.39 -0.63 -5.23
CA ILE A 329 -2.35 0.16 -5.92
C ILE A 329 -1.92 1.27 -4.94
N VAL A 330 -0.63 1.29 -4.58
CA VAL A 330 -0.09 2.28 -3.64
C VAL A 330 1.02 3.04 -4.35
N THR A 331 0.71 4.21 -4.87
CA THR A 331 1.60 4.99 -5.72
C THR A 331 2.03 6.30 -5.07
N CYS A 332 3.30 6.65 -5.23
CA CYS A 332 3.80 8.00 -4.89
C CYS A 332 3.27 9.07 -5.86
N GLY A 333 2.70 8.66 -7.00
CA GLY A 333 2.05 9.51 -7.99
C GLY A 333 0.62 9.89 -7.62
N LEU A 334 -0.13 10.35 -8.59
CA LEU A 334 -1.50 10.87 -8.41
C LEU A 334 -2.54 9.76 -8.39
N GLN A 335 -3.31 9.68 -7.30
CA GLN A 335 -4.43 8.75 -7.16
C GLN A 335 -5.42 8.86 -8.33
N GLN A 336 -5.78 10.08 -8.73
CA GLN A 336 -6.74 10.33 -9.80
C GLN A 336 -6.28 9.75 -11.15
N VAL A 337 -5.00 9.90 -11.48
CA VAL A 337 -4.43 9.34 -12.73
C VAL A 337 -4.55 7.82 -12.72
N TRP A 338 -4.10 7.15 -11.66
CA TRP A 338 -4.12 5.69 -11.58
C TRP A 338 -5.53 5.11 -11.51
N THR A 339 -6.46 5.80 -10.85
CA THR A 339 -7.90 5.43 -10.88
C THR A 339 -8.41 5.43 -12.31
N SER A 340 -8.17 6.52 -13.05
CA SER A 340 -8.59 6.63 -14.45
C SER A 340 -7.88 5.65 -15.38
N VAL A 341 -6.60 5.30 -15.13
CA VAL A 341 -5.87 4.27 -15.90
C VAL A 341 -6.54 2.90 -15.75
N LEU A 342 -6.92 2.52 -14.52
CA LEU A 342 -7.62 1.26 -14.27
C LEU A 342 -9.00 1.25 -14.96
N GLU A 343 -9.78 2.32 -14.84
CA GLU A 343 -11.07 2.47 -15.49
C GLU A 343 -10.96 2.37 -17.02
N ASN A 344 -10.01 3.06 -17.64
CA ASN A 344 -9.74 3.00 -19.08
C ASN A 344 -9.31 1.60 -19.53
N SER A 345 -8.73 0.79 -18.62
CA SER A 345 -8.32 -0.59 -18.87
C SER A 345 -9.47 -1.60 -18.65
N GLY A 346 -10.66 -1.14 -18.27
CA GLY A 346 -11.84 -1.96 -17.98
C GLY A 346 -11.78 -2.67 -16.62
N LEU A 347 -10.96 -2.16 -15.68
CA LEU A 347 -10.75 -2.70 -14.34
C LEU A 347 -11.43 -1.76 -13.34
N THR A 348 -12.66 -2.05 -12.89
CA THR A 348 -13.46 -0.95 -12.32
C THR A 348 -13.77 -0.99 -10.84
N ARG A 349 -13.98 -2.09 -10.16
CA ARG A 349 -14.62 -2.01 -8.83
C ARG A 349 -13.90 -2.68 -7.67
N LYS A 350 -12.85 -3.43 -7.94
CA LYS A 350 -12.20 -4.28 -6.94
C LYS A 350 -10.83 -3.77 -6.51
N PHE A 351 -10.32 -2.78 -7.22
CA PHE A 351 -8.98 -2.26 -6.99
C PHE A 351 -9.05 -0.96 -6.19
N VAL A 352 -8.40 -0.96 -5.03
CA VAL A 352 -8.23 0.23 -4.21
C VAL A 352 -7.00 0.97 -4.70
N VAL A 353 -7.11 2.27 -4.92
CA VAL A 353 -5.97 3.13 -5.25
C VAL A 353 -5.72 4.08 -4.09
N ILE A 354 -4.50 4.05 -3.56
CA ILE A 354 -3.99 5.00 -2.56
C ILE A 354 -2.83 5.74 -3.21
N GLY A 355 -2.98 7.02 -3.39
CA GLY A 355 -2.00 7.87 -4.06
C GLY A 355 -2.00 9.27 -3.49
N GLY A 356 -1.07 10.09 -3.97
CA GLY A 356 -1.05 11.52 -3.71
C GLY A 356 -2.22 12.24 -4.40
N GLY A 357 -2.53 13.42 -3.91
CA GLY A 357 -3.56 14.29 -4.46
C GLY A 357 -3.10 15.74 -4.47
N ARG A 358 -3.99 16.59 -4.96
CA ARG A 358 -3.81 18.02 -4.98
C ARG A 358 -4.29 18.67 -3.66
N HIS A 359 -5.36 18.13 -3.06
CA HIS A 359 -5.95 18.70 -1.86
C HIS A 359 -5.02 18.61 -0.65
N PRO A 360 -4.92 19.66 0.17
CA PRO A 360 -4.12 19.63 1.40
C PRO A 360 -4.51 18.50 2.35
N ASP A 361 -5.80 18.18 2.43
CA ASP A 361 -6.34 17.10 3.29
C ASP A 361 -6.09 15.68 2.76
N ASP A 362 -5.51 15.53 1.56
CA ASP A 362 -5.18 14.20 1.02
C ASP A 362 -3.88 13.66 1.62
N CYS A 363 -3.83 12.33 1.78
CA CYS A 363 -2.58 11.70 2.15
C CYS A 363 -1.57 11.76 1.00
N VAL A 364 -0.31 11.90 1.35
CA VAL A 364 0.81 11.68 0.43
C VAL A 364 1.38 10.30 0.67
N VAL A 365 1.77 9.61 -0.41
CA VAL A 365 2.35 8.27 -0.31
C VAL A 365 3.86 8.37 -0.31
N THR A 366 4.43 7.99 0.83
CA THR A 366 5.88 7.88 1.04
C THR A 366 6.29 6.40 1.12
N PRO A 367 7.60 6.06 1.11
CA PRO A 367 8.05 4.70 1.41
C PRO A 367 7.49 4.15 2.73
N THR A 368 7.41 4.99 3.76
CA THR A 368 6.83 4.65 5.08
C THR A 368 5.35 4.29 4.97
N VAL A 369 4.58 5.05 4.19
CA VAL A 369 3.15 4.77 3.94
C VAL A 369 2.99 3.46 3.18
N LYS A 370 3.77 3.21 2.12
CA LYS A 370 3.75 1.93 1.37
C LYS A 370 3.99 0.74 2.30
N ALA A 371 4.97 0.85 3.18
CA ALA A 371 5.29 -0.18 4.16
C ALA A 371 4.17 -0.39 5.19
N ALA A 372 3.59 0.70 5.70
CA ALA A 372 2.51 0.63 6.68
C ALA A 372 1.21 0.04 6.12
N ILE A 373 0.90 0.27 4.85
CA ILE A 373 -0.22 -0.40 4.17
C ILE A 373 -0.03 -1.93 4.18
N VAL A 374 1.18 -2.41 3.90
CA VAL A 374 1.50 -3.84 3.98
C VAL A 374 1.33 -4.37 5.40
N ASP A 375 1.90 -3.69 6.41
CA ASP A 375 1.75 -4.09 7.81
C ASP A 375 0.29 -4.11 8.24
N HIS A 376 -0.48 -3.09 7.88
CA HIS A 376 -1.90 -3.00 8.23
C HIS A 376 -2.73 -4.15 7.65
N LEU A 377 -2.50 -4.52 6.38
CA LEU A 377 -3.14 -5.68 5.76
C LEU A 377 -2.73 -6.99 6.44
N LYS A 378 -1.48 -7.11 6.90
CA LYS A 378 -0.96 -8.30 7.56
C LYS A 378 -1.42 -8.44 9.01
N GLU A 379 -1.41 -7.36 9.76
CA GLU A 379 -1.63 -7.38 11.21
C GLU A 379 -3.10 -7.18 11.57
N THR A 380 -3.77 -6.25 10.92
CA THR A 380 -5.17 -5.92 11.20
C THR A 380 -6.13 -6.82 10.43
N HIS A 381 -5.86 -7.04 9.14
CA HIS A 381 -6.72 -7.88 8.30
C HIS A 381 -6.27 -9.34 8.21
N CYS A 382 -5.15 -9.71 8.82
CA CYS A 382 -4.60 -11.07 8.83
C CYS A 382 -4.41 -11.68 7.43
N SER A 383 -4.22 -10.86 6.41
CA SER A 383 -4.11 -11.28 5.01
C SER A 383 -2.68 -11.66 4.64
N TYR A 384 -2.53 -12.51 3.63
CA TYR A 384 -1.24 -12.82 3.00
C TYR A 384 -0.94 -11.78 1.93
N VAL A 385 0.20 -11.11 2.01
CA VAL A 385 0.51 -9.95 1.19
C VAL A 385 1.64 -10.22 0.21
N TRP A 386 1.35 -10.02 -1.08
CA TRP A 386 2.32 -9.91 -2.17
C TRP A 386 2.58 -8.44 -2.43
N ALA A 387 3.85 -8.00 -2.43
CA ALA A 387 4.22 -6.64 -2.79
C ALA A 387 4.98 -6.60 -4.12
N PHE A 388 4.66 -5.60 -4.94
CA PHE A 388 5.27 -5.39 -6.27
C PHE A 388 5.81 -3.97 -6.35
N GLY A 389 7.07 -3.81 -6.77
CA GLY A 389 7.69 -2.50 -6.94
C GLY A 389 8.94 -2.55 -7.79
N ASP A 390 9.38 -1.42 -8.34
CA ASP A 390 10.54 -1.30 -9.23
C ASP A 390 11.67 -0.43 -8.68
N SER A 391 11.39 0.39 -7.68
CA SER A 391 12.22 1.51 -7.23
C SER A 391 12.71 1.37 -5.77
N PRO A 392 13.72 2.14 -5.35
CA PRO A 392 14.13 2.19 -3.96
C PRO A 392 13.02 2.61 -2.97
N LEU A 393 12.00 3.33 -3.45
CA LEU A 393 10.87 3.75 -2.64
C LEU A 393 9.97 2.59 -2.21
N ASP A 394 10.13 1.42 -2.85
CA ASP A 394 9.35 0.21 -2.60
C ASP A 394 10.05 -0.78 -1.67
N LEU A 395 11.35 -0.59 -1.38
CA LEU A 395 12.15 -1.58 -0.65
C LEU A 395 11.59 -1.89 0.74
N ASP A 396 11.09 -0.90 1.47
CA ASP A 396 10.49 -1.12 2.78
C ASP A 396 9.17 -1.90 2.67
N MET A 397 8.34 -1.58 1.69
CA MET A 397 7.11 -2.31 1.36
C MET A 397 7.41 -3.76 0.98
N LEU A 398 8.37 -3.97 0.07
CA LEU A 398 8.81 -5.30 -0.36
C LEU A 398 9.35 -6.13 0.81
N SER A 399 10.14 -5.52 1.70
CA SER A 399 10.75 -6.20 2.86
C SER A 399 9.73 -6.65 3.91
N ARG A 400 8.57 -6.01 3.98
CA ARG A 400 7.50 -6.32 4.95
C ARG A 400 6.47 -7.30 4.41
N ALA A 401 6.39 -7.47 3.10
CA ALA A 401 5.46 -8.41 2.47
C ALA A 401 5.78 -9.88 2.81
N ASP A 402 4.81 -10.76 2.64
CA ASP A 402 5.04 -12.21 2.74
C ASP A 402 5.77 -12.74 1.50
N GLU A 403 5.50 -12.13 0.33
CA GLU A 403 6.21 -12.38 -0.93
C GLU A 403 6.50 -11.05 -1.62
N ALA A 404 7.72 -10.90 -2.11
CA ALA A 404 8.18 -9.69 -2.75
C ALA A 404 8.53 -9.92 -4.23
N ILE A 405 8.01 -9.06 -5.10
CA ILE A 405 8.27 -9.10 -6.53
C ILE A 405 8.89 -7.78 -6.96
N VAL A 406 10.13 -7.84 -7.39
CA VAL A 406 10.82 -6.72 -8.02
C VAL A 406 10.46 -6.72 -9.50
N VAL A 407 9.71 -5.74 -9.93
CA VAL A 407 9.38 -5.57 -11.34
C VAL A 407 10.57 -4.96 -12.07
N VAL A 408 10.91 -5.53 -13.21
CA VAL A 408 12.08 -5.14 -13.99
C VAL A 408 11.65 -4.75 -15.39
N GLY A 409 11.55 -3.46 -15.63
CA GLY A 409 11.24 -2.88 -16.93
C GLY A 409 12.46 -2.77 -17.86
N ASP A 410 12.34 -1.99 -18.92
CA ASP A 410 13.41 -1.72 -19.89
C ASP A 410 14.61 -1.01 -19.23
N LEU A 411 15.81 -1.25 -19.75
CA LEU A 411 17.06 -0.64 -19.27
C LEU A 411 17.03 0.89 -19.21
N HIS A 412 16.33 1.52 -20.15
CA HIS A 412 16.29 2.98 -20.26
C HIS A 412 15.32 3.63 -19.30
N THR A 413 14.31 2.90 -18.81
CA THR A 413 13.26 3.42 -17.92
C THR A 413 13.46 3.07 -16.47
N ARG A 414 14.25 2.03 -16.15
CA ARG A 414 14.44 1.55 -14.77
C ARG A 414 15.33 2.45 -13.92
N SER A 415 15.06 2.51 -12.63
CA SER A 415 15.87 3.22 -11.65
C SER A 415 17.27 2.59 -11.50
N ARG A 416 18.34 3.34 -11.78
CA ARG A 416 19.74 2.88 -11.63
C ARG A 416 20.13 2.68 -10.14
N SER A 417 19.62 3.53 -9.25
CA SER A 417 19.92 3.45 -7.82
C SER A 417 19.30 2.24 -7.11
N MET A 418 18.33 1.60 -7.74
CA MET A 418 17.67 0.41 -7.19
C MET A 418 18.64 -0.77 -7.10
N GLU A 419 19.51 -0.99 -8.07
CA GLU A 419 20.41 -2.15 -8.10
C GLU A 419 21.32 -2.22 -6.87
N THR A 420 21.98 -1.13 -6.54
CA THR A 420 22.89 -1.05 -5.38
C THR A 420 22.13 -1.20 -4.06
N LYS A 421 20.99 -0.53 -3.90
CA LYS A 421 20.19 -0.59 -2.68
C LYS A 421 19.57 -1.96 -2.49
N LEU A 422 19.00 -2.55 -3.55
CA LEU A 422 18.42 -3.88 -3.54
C LEU A 422 19.45 -4.95 -3.17
N ALA A 423 20.65 -4.94 -3.80
CA ALA A 423 21.74 -5.84 -3.47
C ALA A 423 22.12 -5.75 -1.98
N THR A 424 22.24 -4.52 -1.44
CA THR A 424 22.54 -4.29 -0.02
C THR A 424 21.47 -4.87 0.91
N VAL A 425 20.18 -4.71 0.58
CA VAL A 425 19.08 -5.21 1.42
C VAL A 425 19.02 -6.75 1.38
N ILE A 426 19.25 -7.36 0.23
CA ILE A 426 19.33 -8.82 0.08
C ILE A 426 20.51 -9.39 0.87
N GLU A 427 21.71 -8.81 0.75
CA GLU A 427 22.91 -9.25 1.46
C GLU A 427 22.76 -9.17 3.00
N ARG A 428 21.98 -8.23 3.49
CA ARG A 428 21.64 -8.14 4.92
C ARG A 428 20.56 -9.13 5.35
N HIS A 429 20.12 -10.04 4.50
CA HIS A 429 19.03 -11.00 4.71
C HIS A 429 17.68 -10.34 5.14
N LYS A 430 17.47 -9.10 4.74
CA LYS A 430 16.23 -8.37 5.04
C LYS A 430 15.16 -8.52 3.97
N LEU A 431 15.50 -9.02 2.79
CA LEU A 431 14.58 -9.18 1.67
C LEU A 431 14.82 -10.52 0.96
N HIS A 432 13.76 -11.30 0.84
CA HIS A 432 13.66 -12.44 -0.06
C HIS A 432 12.65 -12.09 -1.14
N ALA A 433 13.11 -11.97 -2.38
CA ALA A 433 12.28 -11.51 -3.48
C ALA A 433 12.54 -12.32 -4.76
N HIS A 434 11.63 -12.18 -5.72
CA HIS A 434 11.81 -12.65 -7.10
C HIS A 434 11.80 -11.45 -8.03
N GLN A 435 12.46 -11.53 -9.18
CA GLN A 435 12.34 -10.54 -10.23
C GLN A 435 11.39 -11.00 -11.33
N LEU A 436 10.45 -10.12 -11.69
CA LEU A 436 9.51 -10.29 -12.79
C LEU A 436 9.94 -9.37 -13.94
N LEU A 437 10.34 -9.97 -15.06
CA LEU A 437 10.84 -9.24 -16.23
C LEU A 437 9.65 -8.82 -17.12
N LEU A 438 9.51 -7.53 -17.40
CA LEU A 438 8.42 -6.95 -18.19
C LEU A 438 8.95 -5.96 -19.26
N PRO A 439 8.85 -6.31 -20.55
CA PRO A 439 8.45 -7.61 -21.11
C PRO A 439 9.48 -8.71 -20.81
N SER A 440 9.13 -9.97 -21.03
CA SER A 440 9.92 -11.14 -20.65
C SER A 440 11.36 -11.22 -21.25
N GLY A 441 11.65 -10.43 -22.27
CA GLY A 441 12.96 -10.36 -22.94
C GLY A 441 13.93 -9.35 -22.35
N VAL A 442 13.56 -8.56 -21.34
CA VAL A 442 14.48 -7.58 -20.75
C VAL A 442 15.55 -8.26 -19.89
N PRO A 443 16.78 -7.70 -19.82
CA PRO A 443 17.83 -8.25 -18.98
C PRO A 443 17.44 -8.20 -17.49
N SER A 444 17.83 -9.23 -16.73
CA SER A 444 17.70 -9.27 -15.28
C SER A 444 18.33 -8.03 -14.61
N ARG A 445 17.76 -7.59 -13.49
CA ARG A 445 18.31 -6.47 -12.73
C ARG A 445 19.53 -6.91 -11.90
N LEU A 446 19.43 -8.08 -11.25
CA LEU A 446 20.51 -8.73 -10.54
C LEU A 446 20.63 -10.16 -11.05
N ASP A 447 21.78 -10.79 -10.75
CA ASP A 447 22.00 -12.19 -11.03
C ASP A 447 20.87 -13.06 -10.46
N THR A 448 20.45 -14.06 -11.22
CA THR A 448 19.37 -14.97 -10.86
C THR A 448 19.70 -15.85 -9.67
N GLU A 449 20.97 -16.02 -9.31
CA GLU A 449 21.37 -16.68 -8.04
C GLU A 449 21.04 -15.80 -6.82
N ARG A 450 21.16 -14.48 -6.95
CA ARG A 450 20.85 -13.52 -5.88
C ARG A 450 19.38 -13.10 -5.86
N LEU A 451 18.77 -12.96 -7.04
CA LEU A 451 17.38 -12.58 -7.21
C LEU A 451 16.73 -13.49 -8.26
N PRO A 452 16.16 -14.62 -7.85
CA PRO A 452 15.56 -15.57 -8.78
C PRO A 452 14.47 -14.93 -9.65
N ALA A 453 14.46 -15.29 -10.94
CA ALA A 453 13.42 -14.85 -11.84
C ALA A 453 12.15 -15.68 -11.65
N ILE A 454 10.98 -15.03 -11.75
CA ILE A 454 9.68 -15.69 -11.73
C ILE A 454 8.92 -15.36 -13.03
N THR A 455 8.29 -16.38 -13.61
CA THR A 455 7.39 -16.18 -14.76
C THR A 455 6.00 -15.79 -14.30
N LEU A 456 5.25 -15.05 -15.15
CA LEU A 456 3.87 -14.67 -14.85
C LEU A 456 2.98 -15.89 -14.58
N GLU A 457 3.21 -17.00 -15.28
CA GLU A 457 2.46 -18.24 -15.08
C GLU A 457 2.66 -18.82 -13.69
N ASN A 458 3.91 -18.92 -13.21
CA ASN A 458 4.24 -19.41 -11.88
C ASN A 458 3.72 -18.46 -10.80
N LEU A 459 3.87 -17.15 -11.03
CA LEU A 459 3.34 -16.12 -10.15
C LEU A 459 1.81 -16.22 -10.02
N SER A 460 1.10 -16.30 -11.14
CA SER A 460 -0.36 -16.45 -11.17
C SER A 460 -0.84 -17.72 -10.45
N ARG A 461 -0.13 -18.82 -10.62
CA ARG A 461 -0.44 -20.06 -9.89
C ARG A 461 -0.30 -19.91 -8.38
N SER A 462 0.76 -19.25 -7.92
CA SER A 462 1.01 -19.03 -6.50
C SER A 462 0.02 -18.06 -5.86
N ILE A 463 -0.35 -17.01 -6.57
CA ILE A 463 -1.34 -16.01 -6.12
C ILE A 463 -2.74 -16.62 -6.07
N ASN A 464 -3.11 -17.43 -7.07
CA ASN A 464 -4.44 -18.06 -7.18
C ASN A 464 -4.62 -19.28 -6.27
N PHE A 465 -3.74 -19.49 -5.28
CA PHE A 465 -3.94 -20.56 -4.32
C PHE A 465 -5.23 -20.36 -3.52
N GLU A 466 -6.10 -21.36 -3.57
CA GLU A 466 -7.40 -21.35 -2.90
C GLU A 466 -7.61 -22.65 -2.15
N ILE A 467 -8.26 -22.54 -0.99
CA ILE A 467 -8.74 -23.70 -0.23
C ILE A 467 -10.20 -23.89 -0.54
N LEU A 468 -10.51 -24.93 -1.32
CA LEU A 468 -11.89 -25.24 -1.65
C LEU A 468 -12.58 -25.96 -0.49
N HIS A 469 -13.64 -25.39 0.04
CA HIS A 469 -14.38 -26.01 1.14
C HIS A 469 -15.89 -25.80 1.04
N SER A 470 -16.64 -26.74 1.61
CA SER A 470 -18.10 -26.73 1.60
C SER A 470 -18.74 -26.29 2.92
N SER A 471 -17.99 -25.66 3.85
CA SER A 471 -18.38 -25.40 5.25
C SER A 471 -19.80 -24.88 5.45
N ASN A 472 -20.28 -24.02 4.55
CA ASN A 472 -21.57 -23.34 4.66
C ASN A 472 -22.69 -23.99 3.84
N THR A 473 -22.37 -25.02 3.03
CA THR A 473 -23.39 -25.70 2.20
C THR A 473 -24.25 -26.62 3.02
N ASN A 474 -25.53 -26.75 2.63
CA ASN A 474 -26.46 -27.71 3.26
C ASN A 474 -25.99 -29.17 3.10
N ALA A 475 -25.40 -29.50 1.96
CA ALA A 475 -24.82 -30.80 1.72
C ALA A 475 -23.71 -31.15 2.72
N ALA A 476 -22.79 -30.22 2.97
CA ALA A 476 -21.73 -30.46 3.94
C ALA A 476 -22.25 -30.54 5.39
N LYS A 477 -23.25 -29.74 5.76
CA LYS A 477 -23.91 -29.84 7.06
C LYS A 477 -24.52 -31.23 7.29
N LEU A 478 -25.26 -31.75 6.30
CA LEU A 478 -25.85 -33.09 6.34
C LEU A 478 -24.78 -34.21 6.38
N LEU A 479 -23.73 -34.09 5.56
CA LEU A 479 -22.65 -35.07 5.52
C LEU A 479 -21.80 -35.07 6.80
N ALA A 480 -21.58 -33.91 7.39
CA ALA A 480 -20.78 -33.75 8.62
C ALA A 480 -21.56 -34.22 9.88
N THR A 481 -22.87 -34.22 9.89
CA THR A 481 -23.70 -34.58 11.04
C THR A 481 -23.33 -35.95 11.62
N PRO A 482 -23.38 -37.09 10.86
CA PRO A 482 -22.99 -38.37 11.41
C PRO A 482 -21.50 -38.49 11.74
N MET A 483 -20.65 -37.69 11.13
CA MET A 483 -19.21 -37.67 11.47
C MET A 483 -18.94 -37.03 12.84
N ARG A 484 -19.82 -36.12 13.28
CA ARG A 484 -19.74 -35.39 14.55
C ARG A 484 -20.52 -36.04 15.68
N ASP A 485 -21.48 -36.88 15.35
CA ASP A 485 -22.33 -37.59 16.32
C ASP A 485 -21.50 -38.65 17.06
N ALA A 486 -21.44 -38.53 18.39
CA ALA A 486 -20.67 -39.44 19.24
C ALA A 486 -21.25 -40.87 19.24
N SER A 487 -22.56 -41.02 18.96
CA SER A 487 -23.24 -42.33 18.91
C SER A 487 -22.93 -43.08 17.60
N VAL A 488 -22.37 -42.39 16.59
CA VAL A 488 -22.02 -43.00 15.30
C VAL A 488 -20.57 -43.45 15.28
N TYR A 489 -20.31 -44.73 15.15
CA TYR A 489 -18.98 -45.32 15.11
C TYR A 489 -18.93 -46.56 14.19
N GLY A 490 -17.77 -47.13 13.99
CA GLY A 490 -17.54 -48.34 13.20
C GLY A 490 -18.04 -48.22 11.76
N PRO A 491 -18.79 -49.25 11.21
CA PRO A 491 -19.24 -49.28 9.82
C PRO A 491 -20.10 -48.08 9.42
N LEU A 492 -20.94 -47.56 10.32
CA LEU A 492 -21.79 -46.39 10.04
C LEU A 492 -20.96 -45.13 9.85
N LEU A 493 -19.96 -44.91 10.69
CA LEU A 493 -19.03 -43.80 10.58
C LEU A 493 -18.16 -43.92 9.33
N ARG A 494 -17.64 -45.11 9.00
CA ARG A 494 -16.93 -45.35 7.72
C ARG A 494 -17.79 -45.03 6.50
N GLY A 495 -19.07 -45.40 6.54
CA GLY A 495 -20.02 -45.04 5.50
C GLY A 495 -20.24 -43.55 5.33
N ALA A 496 -20.25 -42.78 6.45
CA ALA A 496 -20.32 -41.32 6.43
C ALA A 496 -19.09 -40.68 5.77
N HIS A 497 -17.88 -41.13 6.18
CA HIS A 497 -16.62 -40.65 5.58
C HIS A 497 -16.54 -41.00 4.07
N LYS A 498 -16.97 -42.18 3.67
CA LYS A 498 -17.01 -42.59 2.24
C LYS A 498 -17.92 -41.67 1.42
N ARG A 499 -19.11 -41.30 1.95
CA ARG A 499 -20.01 -40.36 1.26
C ARG A 499 -19.38 -38.96 1.16
N ALA A 500 -18.70 -38.49 2.22
CA ALA A 500 -18.01 -37.21 2.22
C ALA A 500 -16.88 -37.19 1.17
N GLY A 501 -16.07 -38.25 1.10
CA GLY A 501 -15.00 -38.35 0.10
C GLY A 501 -15.52 -38.32 -1.33
N TYR A 502 -16.60 -39.05 -1.61
CA TYR A 502 -17.27 -39.04 -2.92
C TYR A 502 -17.79 -37.65 -3.29
N TYR A 503 -18.49 -37.00 -2.35
CA TYR A 503 -19.01 -35.66 -2.55
C TYR A 503 -17.89 -34.62 -2.87
N LEU A 504 -16.82 -34.64 -2.08
CA LEU A 504 -15.70 -33.74 -2.30
C LEU A 504 -14.99 -33.95 -3.63
N SER A 505 -14.94 -35.21 -4.07
CA SER A 505 -14.35 -35.56 -5.36
C SER A 505 -15.15 -34.99 -6.51
N MET A 506 -16.47 -35.17 -6.46
CA MET A 506 -17.37 -34.72 -7.54
C MET A 506 -17.50 -33.19 -7.57
N THR A 507 -17.41 -32.51 -6.40
CA THR A 507 -17.66 -31.06 -6.29
C THR A 507 -16.38 -30.25 -6.45
N HIS A 508 -15.32 -30.64 -5.79
CA HIS A 508 -14.09 -29.78 -5.67
C HIS A 508 -12.86 -30.36 -6.38
N VAL A 509 -12.60 -31.68 -6.24
CA VAL A 509 -11.42 -32.28 -6.89
C VAL A 509 -11.56 -32.24 -8.41
N SER A 510 -12.75 -32.48 -8.93
CA SER A 510 -13.06 -32.38 -10.38
C SER A 510 -12.80 -30.93 -10.89
N THR A 511 -13.11 -29.93 -10.09
CA THR A 511 -12.85 -28.51 -10.43
C THR A 511 -11.36 -28.21 -10.44
N LEU A 512 -10.59 -28.68 -9.43
CA LEU A 512 -9.15 -28.44 -9.33
C LEU A 512 -8.33 -29.15 -10.41
N LEU A 513 -8.71 -30.34 -10.80
CA LEU A 513 -7.97 -31.18 -11.77
C LEU A 513 -8.49 -31.02 -13.19
N GLY A 514 -9.74 -30.58 -13.33
CA GLY A 514 -10.41 -30.41 -14.60
C GLY A 514 -10.93 -31.75 -15.16
N LEU A 515 -11.73 -31.63 -16.22
CA LEU A 515 -12.31 -32.78 -16.94
C LEU A 515 -11.71 -32.89 -18.34
N GLU A 516 -11.74 -34.10 -18.89
CA GLU A 516 -11.44 -34.36 -20.29
C GLU A 516 -12.62 -35.03 -20.95
N THR A 517 -12.85 -34.74 -22.22
CA THR A 517 -13.95 -35.30 -23.00
C THR A 517 -13.57 -36.69 -23.52
N THR A 518 -14.50 -37.63 -23.45
CA THR A 518 -14.34 -38.96 -24.00
C THR A 518 -15.61 -39.35 -24.76
N GLN A 519 -15.48 -40.08 -25.85
CA GLN A 519 -16.65 -40.58 -26.59
C GLN A 519 -17.24 -41.77 -25.87
N ILE A 520 -18.55 -41.72 -25.64
CA ILE A 520 -19.31 -42.82 -25.02
C ILE A 520 -20.49 -43.21 -25.91
N PRO A 521 -20.88 -44.51 -25.91
CA PRO A 521 -22.10 -44.94 -26.62
C PRO A 521 -23.35 -44.44 -25.87
N HIS A 522 -24.18 -43.70 -26.59
CA HIS A 522 -25.49 -43.30 -26.07
C HIS A 522 -26.49 -44.45 -26.09
N VAL A 523 -27.45 -44.45 -25.18
CA VAL A 523 -28.48 -45.46 -25.07
C VAL A 523 -29.33 -45.60 -26.35
N GLN A 524 -29.37 -44.60 -27.19
CA GLN A 524 -30.05 -44.59 -28.48
C GLN A 524 -29.18 -45.06 -29.66
N GLY A 525 -27.96 -45.56 -29.41
CA GLY A 525 -27.12 -46.20 -30.40
C GLY A 525 -26.15 -45.29 -31.18
N TYR A 526 -26.02 -44.04 -30.84
CA TYR A 526 -25.01 -43.12 -31.40
C TYR A 526 -23.94 -42.74 -30.37
N ALA A 527 -22.82 -42.20 -30.81
CA ALA A 527 -21.76 -41.73 -29.93
C ALA A 527 -22.04 -40.30 -29.49
N ILE A 528 -21.76 -39.99 -28.20
CA ILE A 528 -21.85 -38.65 -27.61
C ILE A 528 -20.61 -38.36 -26.76
N ASP A 529 -20.42 -37.09 -26.44
CA ASP A 529 -19.42 -36.65 -25.50
C ASP A 529 -19.79 -37.03 -24.06
N GLY A 530 -18.93 -37.80 -23.42
CA GLY A 530 -18.92 -38.04 -21.99
C GLY A 530 -17.74 -37.31 -21.35
N PHE A 531 -17.71 -37.25 -20.02
CA PHE A 531 -16.67 -36.56 -19.26
C PHE A 531 -16.07 -37.49 -18.22
N GLN A 532 -14.73 -37.41 -18.06
CA GLN A 532 -13.99 -38.10 -17.02
C GLN A 532 -12.98 -37.13 -16.38
N LEU A 533 -12.43 -37.48 -15.22
CA LEU A 533 -11.38 -36.70 -14.61
C LEU A 533 -10.14 -36.64 -15.52
N ARG A 534 -9.58 -35.48 -15.71
CA ARG A 534 -8.36 -35.33 -16.51
C ARG A 534 -7.22 -36.18 -15.95
N HIS A 535 -6.63 -37.02 -16.80
CA HIS A 535 -5.59 -37.97 -16.45
C HIS A 535 -5.95 -38.95 -15.32
N GLU A 536 -7.21 -39.39 -15.22
CA GLU A 536 -7.69 -40.25 -14.14
C GLU A 536 -6.84 -41.54 -13.99
N ALA A 537 -6.51 -42.22 -15.06
CA ALA A 537 -5.67 -43.45 -15.05
C ALA A 537 -4.20 -43.17 -14.60
N LYS A 538 -3.76 -41.89 -14.68
CA LYS A 538 -2.44 -41.44 -14.17
C LYS A 538 -2.54 -40.79 -12.79
N THR A 539 -3.66 -40.92 -12.10
CA THR A 539 -3.89 -40.42 -10.74
C THR A 539 -3.65 -41.53 -9.73
N ILE A 540 -2.99 -41.20 -8.63
CA ILE A 540 -2.86 -42.05 -7.44
C ILE A 540 -3.62 -41.43 -6.27
N ILE A 541 -4.46 -42.23 -5.59
CA ILE A 541 -5.17 -41.89 -4.37
C ILE A 541 -4.39 -42.49 -3.21
N ILE A 542 -3.87 -41.67 -2.32
CA ILE A 542 -3.07 -42.08 -1.15
C ILE A 542 -3.91 -41.87 0.10
N ALA A 543 -4.37 -42.99 0.70
CA ALA A 543 -5.09 -42.98 1.96
C ALA A 543 -4.11 -42.85 3.15
N LEU A 544 -4.19 -41.77 3.90
CA LEU A 544 -3.37 -41.60 5.09
C LEU A 544 -3.97 -42.43 6.25
N MET A 545 -3.23 -43.42 6.65
CA MET A 545 -3.70 -44.43 7.60
C MET A 545 -3.71 -43.91 9.04
N ARG A 546 -4.66 -44.28 9.86
CA ARG A 546 -5.90 -45.11 9.57
C ARG A 546 -7.07 -44.19 9.21
N GLY A 547 -7.06 -42.92 9.61
CA GLY A 547 -8.20 -42.02 9.54
C GLY A 547 -8.69 -41.72 8.13
N GLY A 548 -7.80 -41.63 7.13
CA GLY A 548 -8.13 -41.23 5.77
C GLY A 548 -8.73 -42.32 4.92
N GLU A 549 -8.55 -43.61 5.25
CA GLU A 549 -8.96 -44.73 4.41
C GLU A 549 -10.44 -44.73 4.01
N PRO A 550 -11.41 -44.62 4.93
CA PRO A 550 -12.82 -44.68 4.53
C PRO A 550 -13.24 -43.54 3.60
N MET A 551 -12.62 -42.36 3.76
CA MET A 551 -12.84 -41.22 2.86
C MET A 551 -12.18 -41.43 1.51
N ALA A 552 -10.96 -41.99 1.47
CA ALA A 552 -10.24 -42.33 0.25
C ALA A 552 -11.00 -43.38 -0.61
N LEU A 553 -11.68 -44.35 0.02
CA LEU A 553 -12.60 -45.24 -0.68
C LEU A 553 -13.75 -44.49 -1.35
N GLY A 554 -14.18 -43.37 -0.81
CA GLY A 554 -15.15 -42.48 -1.45
C GLY A 554 -14.57 -41.77 -2.68
N VAL A 555 -13.33 -41.27 -2.57
CA VAL A 555 -12.60 -40.67 -3.69
C VAL A 555 -12.38 -41.70 -4.81
N SER A 556 -11.95 -42.90 -4.46
CA SER A 556 -11.77 -44.01 -5.43
C SER A 556 -13.07 -44.42 -6.12
N LYS A 557 -14.21 -44.35 -5.42
CA LYS A 557 -15.51 -44.55 -6.05
C LYS A 557 -15.88 -43.50 -7.09
N ALA A 558 -15.43 -42.25 -6.87
CA ALA A 558 -15.63 -41.18 -7.83
C ALA A 558 -14.67 -41.30 -9.04
N PHE A 559 -13.47 -41.81 -8.82
CA PHE A 559 -12.42 -41.95 -9.83
C PHE A 559 -11.91 -43.40 -9.88
N PRO A 560 -12.68 -44.32 -10.48
CA PRO A 560 -12.43 -45.76 -10.40
C PRO A 560 -11.18 -46.21 -11.17
N ARG A 561 -10.67 -45.45 -12.09
CA ARG A 561 -9.44 -45.76 -12.86
C ARG A 561 -8.16 -45.32 -12.17
N ALA A 562 -8.26 -44.55 -11.07
CA ALA A 562 -7.14 -44.09 -10.31
C ALA A 562 -6.53 -45.23 -9.47
N MET A 563 -5.20 -45.28 -9.37
CA MET A 563 -4.48 -46.20 -8.48
C MET A 563 -4.81 -45.86 -7.02
N PHE A 564 -5.00 -46.90 -6.19
CA PHE A 564 -5.23 -46.73 -4.76
C PHE A 564 -4.03 -47.25 -3.94
N HIS A 565 -3.57 -46.46 -2.98
CA HIS A 565 -2.42 -46.79 -2.14
C HIS A 565 -2.68 -46.39 -0.67
N HIS A 566 -2.19 -47.22 0.26
CA HIS A 566 -2.23 -46.90 1.70
C HIS A 566 -0.86 -46.43 2.15
N ALA A 567 -0.81 -45.36 2.98
CA ALA A 567 0.43 -44.85 3.56
C ALA A 567 0.22 -44.52 5.05
N SER A 568 0.97 -45.15 5.92
CA SER A 568 1.05 -44.84 7.34
C SER A 568 2.17 -43.83 7.66
N CYS A 569 3.22 -43.86 6.87
CA CYS A 569 4.39 -42.98 6.98
C CYS A 569 4.94 -42.62 5.59
N VAL A 570 5.88 -41.69 5.54
CA VAL A 570 6.47 -41.24 4.28
C VAL A 570 7.19 -42.36 3.52
N ALA A 571 7.76 -43.33 4.24
CA ALA A 571 8.49 -44.45 3.65
C ALA A 571 7.59 -45.40 2.84
N ASP A 572 6.27 -45.40 3.07
CA ASP A 572 5.32 -46.20 2.30
C ASP A 572 5.13 -45.66 0.88
N ILE A 573 5.58 -44.43 0.59
CA ILE A 573 5.48 -43.81 -0.74
C ILE A 573 6.85 -43.90 -1.43
N ALA A 574 7.02 -44.91 -2.28
CA ALA A 574 8.24 -45.12 -3.06
C ALA A 574 8.16 -44.47 -4.46
N HIS A 575 9.30 -44.33 -5.13
CA HIS A 575 9.41 -43.78 -6.47
C HIS A 575 8.51 -44.52 -7.49
N GLU A 576 8.40 -45.84 -7.38
CA GLU A 576 7.55 -46.66 -8.27
C GLU A 576 6.07 -46.33 -8.21
N HIS A 577 5.55 -45.90 -7.06
CA HIS A 577 4.18 -45.45 -6.89
C HIS A 577 3.87 -44.15 -7.64
N LEU A 578 4.88 -43.27 -7.79
CA LEU A 578 4.72 -41.94 -8.37
C LEU A 578 5.21 -41.86 -9.82
N ASN A 579 5.93 -42.86 -10.29
CA ASN A 579 6.47 -42.88 -11.64
C ASN A 579 5.35 -42.93 -12.69
N GLY A 580 5.43 -42.04 -13.68
CA GLY A 580 4.42 -41.91 -14.75
C GLY A 580 3.05 -41.38 -14.29
N ARG A 581 2.92 -40.93 -13.04
CA ARG A 581 1.69 -40.31 -12.55
C ARG A 581 1.66 -38.80 -12.87
N ALA A 582 0.44 -38.31 -13.07
CA ALA A 582 0.16 -36.88 -13.28
C ALA A 582 -0.31 -36.22 -11.99
N THR A 583 -1.04 -36.97 -11.13
CA THR A 583 -1.65 -36.41 -9.91
C THR A 583 -1.55 -37.39 -8.75
N ALA A 584 -1.31 -36.89 -7.54
CA ALA A 584 -1.49 -37.56 -6.26
C ALA A 584 -2.58 -36.88 -5.44
N ILE A 585 -3.55 -37.66 -4.96
CA ILE A 585 -4.62 -37.20 -4.06
C ILE A 585 -4.36 -37.80 -2.68
N LEU A 586 -3.88 -36.95 -1.74
CA LEU A 586 -3.70 -37.31 -0.34
C LEU A 586 -5.02 -37.17 0.41
N VAL A 587 -5.46 -38.22 1.08
CA VAL A 587 -6.78 -38.21 1.76
C VAL A 587 -6.60 -38.44 3.26
N ASP A 588 -7.12 -37.53 4.08
CA ASP A 588 -7.19 -37.68 5.54
C ASP A 588 -8.57 -37.27 6.07
N SER A 589 -8.97 -37.77 7.23
CA SER A 589 -10.24 -37.38 7.86
C SER A 589 -10.14 -36.07 8.56
N VAL A 590 -9.01 -35.78 9.23
CA VAL A 590 -8.82 -34.64 10.13
C VAL A 590 -7.43 -34.05 9.98
N ILE A 591 -7.38 -32.80 9.60
CA ILE A 591 -6.13 -31.99 9.59
C ILE A 591 -6.19 -31.01 10.74
N ASN A 592 -5.38 -31.22 11.79
CA ASN A 592 -5.23 -30.32 12.93
C ASN A 592 -4.14 -29.28 12.67
N THR A 593 -2.87 -29.70 12.83
CA THR A 593 -1.70 -28.82 12.59
C THR A 593 -1.20 -28.88 11.14
N GLY A 594 -1.61 -29.88 10.41
CA GLY A 594 -1.15 -30.17 9.07
C GLY A 594 0.24 -30.79 8.98
N ARG A 595 0.88 -31.16 10.09
CA ARG A 595 2.26 -31.67 10.13
C ARG A 595 2.41 -32.94 9.27
N SER A 596 1.59 -33.96 9.52
CA SER A 596 1.68 -35.25 8.77
C SER A 596 1.48 -35.05 7.26
N VAL A 597 0.50 -34.22 6.88
CA VAL A 597 0.24 -33.89 5.47
C VAL A 597 1.42 -33.13 4.88
N SER A 598 2.04 -32.21 5.61
CA SER A 598 3.21 -31.47 5.15
C SER A 598 4.42 -32.39 4.93
N GLU A 599 4.66 -33.33 5.82
CA GLU A 599 5.75 -34.32 5.68
C GLU A 599 5.54 -35.18 4.41
N MET A 600 4.31 -35.62 4.14
CA MET A 600 3.97 -36.37 2.92
C MET A 600 4.16 -35.52 1.65
N ILE A 601 3.72 -34.25 1.65
CA ILE A 601 3.89 -33.35 0.51
C ILE A 601 5.39 -33.15 0.23
N GLN A 602 6.19 -32.89 1.25
CA GLN A 602 7.64 -32.69 1.11
C GLN A 602 8.33 -33.93 0.54
N HIS A 603 7.96 -35.11 1.03
CA HIS A 603 8.51 -36.37 0.54
C HIS A 603 8.13 -36.62 -0.93
N ILE A 604 6.87 -36.43 -1.30
CA ILE A 604 6.43 -36.56 -2.70
C ILE A 604 7.21 -35.59 -3.61
N ARG A 605 7.46 -34.35 -3.14
CA ARG A 605 8.22 -33.34 -3.89
C ARG A 605 9.70 -33.72 -4.07
N GLN A 606 10.30 -34.41 -3.12
CA GLN A 606 11.67 -34.95 -3.25
C GLN A 606 11.74 -36.04 -4.34
N ILE A 607 10.68 -36.87 -4.47
CA ILE A 607 10.61 -37.93 -5.48
C ILE A 607 10.21 -37.36 -6.85
N ASN A 608 9.19 -36.50 -6.88
CA ASN A 608 8.66 -35.90 -8.12
C ASN A 608 8.28 -34.42 -7.89
N ALA A 609 9.12 -33.53 -8.39
CA ALA A 609 8.96 -32.09 -8.21
C ALA A 609 7.73 -31.50 -8.93
N THR A 610 7.26 -32.13 -10.02
CA THR A 610 6.21 -31.57 -10.91
C THR A 610 4.83 -32.18 -10.71
N LEU A 611 4.72 -33.28 -9.96
CA LEU A 611 3.47 -34.01 -9.74
C LEU A 611 2.39 -33.09 -9.15
N ARG A 612 1.19 -33.05 -9.73
CA ARG A 612 0.08 -32.32 -9.11
C ARG A 612 -0.35 -33.01 -7.81
N ILE A 613 -0.44 -32.28 -6.72
CA ILE A 613 -0.90 -32.82 -5.43
C ILE A 613 -2.21 -32.13 -5.04
N VAL A 614 -3.17 -32.95 -4.59
CA VAL A 614 -4.42 -32.46 -4.00
C VAL A 614 -4.61 -33.14 -2.65
N VAL A 615 -4.86 -32.35 -1.61
CA VAL A 615 -5.18 -32.85 -0.27
C VAL A 615 -6.68 -32.78 -0.07
N VAL A 616 -7.31 -33.88 0.33
CA VAL A 616 -8.76 -33.98 0.60
C VAL A 616 -8.98 -34.34 2.05
N ALA A 617 -9.75 -33.52 2.78
CA ALA A 617 -9.98 -33.71 4.20
C ALA A 617 -11.46 -33.55 4.61
N GLY A 618 -11.87 -34.28 5.64
CA GLY A 618 -13.22 -34.16 6.22
C GLY A 618 -13.34 -32.87 7.05
N VAL A 619 -12.38 -32.61 7.90
CA VAL A 619 -12.30 -31.37 8.69
C VAL A 619 -10.86 -30.85 8.72
N VAL A 620 -10.73 -29.55 8.54
CA VAL A 620 -9.44 -28.86 8.65
C VAL A 620 -9.58 -27.77 9.68
N GLN A 621 -8.63 -27.68 10.60
CA GLN A 621 -8.54 -26.57 11.54
C GLN A 621 -8.18 -25.29 10.80
N LYS A 622 -8.93 -24.20 11.01
CA LYS A 622 -8.68 -22.93 10.32
C LYS A 622 -7.26 -22.42 10.49
N GLN A 623 -6.68 -22.55 11.70
CA GLN A 623 -5.31 -22.14 11.95
C GLN A 623 -4.28 -22.94 11.13
N ALA A 624 -4.55 -24.22 10.80
CA ALA A 624 -3.65 -25.02 9.97
C ALA A 624 -3.58 -24.54 8.52
N VAL A 625 -4.59 -23.84 8.07
CA VAL A 625 -4.70 -23.29 6.70
C VAL A 625 -4.76 -21.77 6.70
N ALA A 626 -4.51 -21.13 7.82
CA ALA A 626 -4.29 -19.69 7.87
C ALA A 626 -3.13 -19.30 6.92
N ALA A 627 -3.21 -18.12 6.34
CA ALA A 627 -2.34 -17.68 5.25
C ALA A 627 -0.84 -17.91 5.48
N ARG A 628 -0.38 -17.79 6.75
CA ARG A 628 1.03 -17.98 7.17
C ARG A 628 1.31 -19.30 7.89
N SER A 629 0.34 -20.21 7.92
CA SER A 629 0.59 -21.53 8.51
C SER A 629 1.61 -22.32 7.68
N PRO A 630 2.40 -23.20 8.31
CA PRO A 630 3.39 -24.00 7.59
C PRO A 630 2.79 -24.83 6.45
N LEU A 631 1.60 -25.41 6.65
CA LEU A 631 0.91 -26.16 5.62
C LEU A 631 0.47 -25.26 4.45
N CYS A 632 -0.11 -24.10 4.72
CA CYS A 632 -0.56 -23.18 3.69
C CYS A 632 0.62 -22.63 2.88
N MET A 633 1.71 -22.22 3.55
CA MET A 633 2.93 -21.75 2.87
C MET A 633 3.55 -22.85 2.00
N LEU A 634 3.63 -24.08 2.51
CA LEU A 634 4.12 -25.22 1.74
C LEU A 634 3.23 -25.50 0.53
N ALA A 635 1.91 -25.48 0.72
CA ALA A 635 0.95 -25.75 -0.35
C ALA A 635 1.03 -24.70 -1.47
N ARG A 636 1.16 -23.42 -1.14
CA ARG A 636 1.38 -22.34 -2.12
C ARG A 636 2.67 -22.56 -2.93
N LYS A 637 3.79 -22.79 -2.26
CA LYS A 637 5.11 -23.00 -2.89
C LYS A 637 5.17 -24.29 -3.72
N SER A 638 4.44 -25.31 -3.31
CA SER A 638 4.50 -26.65 -3.91
C SER A 638 3.35 -26.94 -4.87
N ASN A 639 2.56 -25.95 -5.26
CA ASN A 639 1.40 -26.14 -6.15
C ASN A 639 0.46 -27.28 -5.68
N VAL A 640 0.05 -27.24 -4.40
CA VAL A 640 -0.84 -28.25 -3.78
C VAL A 640 -2.24 -27.65 -3.64
N GLY A 641 -3.27 -28.31 -4.15
CA GLY A 641 -4.67 -27.96 -3.90
C GLY A 641 -5.12 -28.51 -2.55
N LEU A 642 -5.92 -27.72 -1.81
CA LEU A 642 -6.56 -28.18 -0.57
C LEU A 642 -8.08 -28.20 -0.73
N VAL A 643 -8.68 -29.32 -0.34
CA VAL A 643 -10.14 -29.56 -0.39
C VAL A 643 -10.61 -30.00 0.99
N ALA A 644 -11.63 -29.36 1.55
CA ALA A 644 -12.20 -29.71 2.85
C ALA A 644 -13.72 -29.78 2.83
N LEU A 645 -14.32 -30.73 3.55
CA LEU A 645 -15.76 -30.72 3.77
C LEU A 645 -16.15 -29.51 4.63
N ARG A 646 -15.36 -29.26 5.68
CA ARG A 646 -15.54 -28.08 6.52
C ARG A 646 -14.24 -27.56 7.14
N LEU A 647 -14.18 -26.27 7.37
CA LEU A 647 -13.19 -25.63 8.23
C LEU A 647 -13.74 -25.58 9.67
N SER A 648 -12.86 -25.66 10.67
CA SER A 648 -13.22 -25.65 12.08
C SER A 648 -12.35 -24.69 12.88
N GLU A 649 -12.96 -23.83 13.69
CA GLU A 649 -12.24 -22.96 14.63
C GLU A 649 -11.59 -23.77 15.75
N ASN A 650 -12.23 -24.85 16.18
CA ASN A 650 -11.77 -25.65 17.30
C ASN A 650 -10.66 -26.62 16.88
N LYS A 651 -9.60 -26.67 17.68
CA LYS A 651 -8.60 -27.74 17.59
C LYS A 651 -9.21 -29.03 18.03
N TYR A 652 -9.13 -30.02 17.16
CA TYR A 652 -9.61 -31.38 17.48
C TYR A 652 -8.47 -32.19 18.10
N THR A 653 -8.59 -32.49 19.37
CA THR A 653 -7.66 -33.39 20.09
C THR A 653 -8.32 -34.74 20.29
N GLY A 654 -8.09 -35.68 19.36
CA GLY A 654 -8.59 -37.05 19.49
C GLY A 654 -7.71 -37.86 20.43
N ARG A 655 -8.31 -38.38 21.50
CA ARG A 655 -7.70 -39.39 22.41
C ARG A 655 -8.78 -40.40 22.77
N GLY A 656 -8.43 -41.70 22.81
CA GLY A 656 -9.37 -42.75 23.18
C GLY A 656 -10.66 -42.71 22.35
N THR A 657 -11.78 -42.50 23.01
CA THR A 657 -13.12 -42.46 22.41
C THR A 657 -13.36 -41.28 21.45
N THR A 658 -12.55 -40.23 21.54
CA THR A 658 -12.65 -39.05 20.64
C THR A 658 -11.74 -39.15 19.43
N ASP A 659 -10.80 -40.10 19.39
CA ASP A 659 -9.93 -40.31 18.23
C ASP A 659 -10.72 -40.83 17.04
N THR A 660 -10.56 -40.17 15.88
CA THR A 660 -11.29 -40.51 14.67
C THR A 660 -10.96 -41.94 14.18
N GLY A 661 -9.69 -42.32 14.20
CA GLY A 661 -9.26 -43.67 13.82
C GLY A 661 -9.89 -44.73 14.71
N ASN A 662 -9.87 -44.55 16.04
CA ASN A 662 -10.47 -45.46 17.00
C ASN A 662 -11.99 -45.58 16.81
N ARG A 663 -12.67 -44.48 16.57
CA ARG A 663 -14.12 -44.48 16.27
C ARG A 663 -14.43 -45.20 14.97
N LEU A 664 -13.61 -45.00 13.92
CA LEU A 664 -13.80 -45.63 12.61
C LEU A 664 -13.66 -47.15 12.68
N PHE A 665 -12.72 -47.65 13.49
CA PHE A 665 -12.34 -49.08 13.51
C PHE A 665 -12.76 -49.84 14.78
N GLY A 666 -13.50 -49.17 15.69
CA GLY A 666 -14.02 -49.80 16.91
C GLY A 666 -12.96 -50.11 17.96
N THR A 667 -11.79 -49.43 17.92
CA THR A 667 -10.64 -49.65 18.80
C THR A 667 -10.60 -48.65 19.96
N MET A 668 -11.73 -48.05 20.31
CA MET A 668 -11.84 -47.03 21.40
C MET A 668 -11.41 -47.53 22.76
N HIS A 669 -11.48 -48.86 22.99
CA HIS A 669 -11.09 -49.52 24.21
C HIS A 669 -9.60 -49.85 24.30
N LEU A 670 -8.84 -49.64 23.24
CA LEU A 670 -7.43 -49.95 23.15
C LEU A 670 -6.53 -48.70 23.38
N ALA A 671 -7.07 -47.57 23.80
CA ALA A 671 -6.33 -46.30 23.94
C ALA A 671 -5.60 -46.17 25.28
#